data_106c4f4c88447107f78f66d6cf126160
#
_entry.id   106c4f4c88447107f78f66d6cf126160
#
_cell.length_a   1.000
_cell.length_b   1.000
_cell.length_c   1.000
_cell.angle_alpha   90.00
_cell.angle_beta   90.00
_cell.angle_gamma   90.00
#
_symmetry.space_group_name_H-M   'P 1'
#
loop_
_entity.id
_entity.type
_entity.pdbx_description
1 polymer ?
#
loop_
_entity_poly.entity_id
_entity_poly.type
_entity_poly.pdbx_seq_one_letter_code
_entity_poly.pdbx_strand_id
1 'polypeptide(L)'
;PRSRGLGDVYKRQIYSCLKNINRPNYYRKEITIFVEKKKKGMIDQATIDRIMAATDIVEVVSDFVSLRKRGANYWGLCPFHDDKTPSFSVSQSKGVCKCFSCGKGGSAIHFIMEHEQLSYYEALKYLAKKYNIEIHEKELTDEEKQKRSDRESMFIINAFAQNFFSKSLLETEEGRTVGLAYFRERGFNEDIIRKFGLGYSPEKRDALAQEAKKQGYKTDYLLKTGLCREGQNNRIYDLFAGRVMFPVYSVSGKVVAFGGRILKSGVKISKYFNSPESDIYHKSNELYGIFQAKRAIEKEKCCYLVEGYTDVLSMHQSGIENVVASSGTALTPGQIRLIHRFTENITVLYDGDAPGIKASLRGIDLILQEGLNIKVVLLPDGEDPDSFSKSQSAESFTQYIKSHETDFIRFKTQLLLEDAGEDPIKRAGIISNIVQSISLIPDTIVRSVYVQECSRLLQIDEQVLLFELNKMRQQRAEQQSTRDRYQSSQSQTVRPAVIQDSFGNNISVNQVSDAEVAPPASSEIPETDKNIPLPAPTSLSSKKENRSPLDKYERELIRYVVRYGYRDLFETTTGTWQKVWEYIVEELAIDNIAFSNPLYKHIIELASQQREHVAQQVSSLRQELLPKVQDQINEIIEQIRLENGDITDKQRKEAEARENITEQMKEELQTFESNFLERYFTTYPDTQISLLAVDLVSDKYQLSKVHTKYQKVETESDRLWELIPRAIYELKNAILEQTIKQIQEKIKEATQNKDNEKIIELMEQNVELNQLRTTLAKQIGDRIISPK
;
A
#
# COMPACT_ATOMS: atom_id res chain seq x y z
N PRO A 1 -24.73 -42.85 13.24
CA PRO A 1 -25.29 -42.76 11.88
C PRO A 1 -26.78 -42.45 11.88
N ARG A 2 -27.18 -41.22 12.20
CA ARG A 2 -28.58 -40.71 12.07
C ARG A 2 -28.59 -39.18 12.01
N SER A 3 -28.08 -38.59 10.94
CA SER A 3 -28.29 -37.16 10.63
C SER A 3 -28.43 -36.87 9.10
N ARG A 4 -28.63 -37.89 8.26
CA ARG A 4 -28.67 -37.76 6.79
C ARG A 4 -30.02 -37.33 6.22
N GLY A 5 -31.09 -37.09 7.02
CA GLY A 5 -32.46 -36.90 6.52
C GLY A 5 -33.01 -35.45 6.55
N LEU A 6 -32.42 -34.53 7.27
CA LEU A 6 -33.01 -33.20 7.49
C LEU A 6 -32.36 -32.08 6.64
N GLY A 7 -31.16 -32.27 6.13
CA GLY A 7 -30.45 -31.25 5.29
C GLY A 7 -31.06 -31.01 3.91
N ASP A 8 -31.71 -32.04 3.32
CA ASP A 8 -32.20 -31.95 1.94
C ASP A 8 -33.56 -31.25 1.80
N VAL A 9 -34.39 -31.28 2.82
CA VAL A 9 -35.70 -30.60 2.80
C VAL A 9 -35.53 -29.09 2.97
N TYR A 10 -34.57 -28.67 3.82
CA TYR A 10 -34.28 -27.25 4.03
C TYR A 10 -33.51 -26.62 2.88
N LYS A 11 -32.64 -27.35 2.18
CA LYS A 11 -31.96 -26.87 0.97
C LYS A 11 -32.93 -26.37 -0.12
N ARG A 12 -34.10 -27.02 -0.24
CA ARG A 12 -35.12 -26.64 -1.24
C ARG A 12 -35.92 -25.39 -0.86
N GLN A 13 -36.14 -25.12 0.44
CA GLN A 13 -36.90 -23.95 0.87
C GLN A 13 -36.10 -22.64 0.79
N ILE A 14 -34.82 -22.66 1.17
CA ILE A 14 -33.93 -21.50 1.03
C ILE A 14 -33.75 -21.14 -0.45
N TYR A 15 -33.70 -22.16 -1.34
CA TYR A 15 -33.54 -21.97 -2.78
C TYR A 15 -34.77 -21.30 -3.44
N SER A 16 -35.95 -21.43 -2.86
CA SER A 16 -37.18 -20.82 -3.36
C SER A 16 -37.29 -19.33 -3.01
N CYS A 17 -36.92 -18.95 -1.78
CA CYS A 17 -37.04 -17.56 -1.32
C CYS A 17 -36.00 -16.62 -1.91
N LEU A 18 -34.76 -17.10 -2.15
CA LEU A 18 -33.68 -16.27 -2.71
C LEU A 18 -33.78 -16.10 -4.24
N LYS A 19 -34.56 -16.92 -4.94
CA LYS A 19 -34.76 -16.82 -6.40
C LYS A 19 -35.52 -15.59 -6.86
N ASN A 20 -36.26 -14.92 -5.98
CA ASN A 20 -37.10 -13.76 -6.33
C ASN A 20 -36.43 -12.40 -6.13
N ILE A 21 -35.20 -12.38 -5.63
CA ILE A 21 -34.46 -11.13 -5.42
C ILE A 21 -33.35 -10.99 -6.46
N ASN A 22 -33.69 -10.33 -7.59
CA ASN A 22 -32.79 -9.77 -8.62
C ASN A 22 -31.80 -10.71 -9.35
N ARG A 23 -32.14 -11.07 -10.59
CA ARG A 23 -31.16 -11.42 -11.63
C ARG A 23 -30.40 -10.19 -12.09
N PRO A 24 -29.06 -10.29 -12.30
CA PRO A 24 -28.55 -10.22 -13.66
C PRO A 24 -27.53 -11.31 -14.02
N ASN A 25 -27.77 -11.92 -15.17
CA ASN A 25 -26.86 -12.77 -15.92
C ASN A 25 -25.72 -11.92 -16.50
N TYR A 26 -24.59 -11.74 -15.80
CA TYR A 26 -23.44 -10.99 -16.37
C TYR A 26 -22.05 -11.48 -16.00
N TYR A 27 -21.89 -12.57 -15.27
CA TYR A 27 -20.59 -12.90 -14.66
C TYR A 27 -19.76 -14.00 -15.34
N ARG A 28 -20.08 -14.43 -16.56
CA ARG A 28 -19.35 -15.55 -17.20
C ARG A 28 -18.33 -15.16 -18.27
N LYS A 29 -18.24 -13.90 -18.70
CA LYS A 29 -17.34 -13.49 -19.80
C LYS A 29 -16.24 -12.47 -19.46
N GLU A 30 -16.29 -11.79 -18.32
CA GLU A 30 -15.28 -10.74 -18.01
C GLU A 30 -14.13 -11.20 -17.10
N ILE A 31 -14.25 -12.34 -16.44
CA ILE A 31 -13.21 -12.86 -15.54
C ILE A 31 -11.94 -13.29 -16.30
N THR A 32 -12.05 -13.71 -17.54
CA THR A 32 -10.90 -14.21 -18.32
C THR A 32 -9.97 -13.10 -18.82
N ILE A 33 -10.45 -11.88 -19.01
CA ILE A 33 -9.66 -10.78 -19.62
C ILE A 33 -8.88 -9.95 -18.57
N PHE A 34 -9.34 -9.90 -17.32
CA PHE A 34 -8.69 -9.09 -16.28
C PHE A 34 -7.55 -9.82 -15.54
N VAL A 35 -7.53 -11.15 -15.62
CA VAL A 35 -6.55 -12.00 -14.91
C VAL A 35 -5.20 -12.10 -15.64
N GLU A 36 -5.17 -11.89 -16.96
CA GLU A 36 -3.90 -12.00 -17.73
C GLU A 36 -2.96 -10.79 -17.63
N LYS A 37 -3.40 -9.65 -17.09
CA LYS A 37 -2.59 -8.40 -17.10
C LYS A 37 -1.77 -8.12 -15.85
N LYS A 38 -1.79 -8.94 -14.78
CA LYS A 38 -1.08 -8.61 -13.51
C LYS A 38 -0.19 -9.69 -12.90
N LYS A 39 0.21 -10.73 -13.62
CA LYS A 39 1.16 -11.74 -13.10
C LYS A 39 2.36 -11.95 -14.01
N LYS A 40 3.35 -11.06 -13.95
CA LYS A 40 4.72 -11.38 -14.38
C LYS A 40 5.69 -10.90 -13.32
N GLY A 41 5.96 -11.74 -12.32
CA GLY A 41 7.10 -11.57 -11.44
C GLY A 41 8.41 -11.72 -12.24
N MET A 42 9.40 -10.89 -11.94
CA MET A 42 10.71 -10.90 -12.59
C MET A 42 11.57 -12.12 -12.19
N ILE A 43 11.26 -12.78 -11.11
CA ILE A 43 11.88 -14.02 -10.62
C ILE A 43 10.84 -15.12 -10.79
N ASP A 44 11.27 -16.29 -11.28
CA ASP A 44 10.36 -17.42 -11.40
C ASP A 44 9.89 -17.90 -10.01
N GLN A 45 8.70 -18.51 -9.96
CA GLN A 45 8.09 -18.91 -8.68
C GLN A 45 8.95 -19.95 -7.96
N ALA A 46 9.58 -20.86 -8.68
CA ALA A 46 10.42 -21.89 -8.09
C ALA A 46 11.68 -21.30 -7.40
N THR A 47 12.24 -20.23 -7.96
CA THR A 47 13.34 -19.49 -7.33
C THR A 47 12.87 -18.70 -6.11
N ILE A 48 11.67 -18.08 -6.16
CA ILE A 48 11.07 -17.42 -4.98
C ILE A 48 10.86 -18.45 -3.87
N ASP A 49 10.30 -19.61 -4.20
CA ASP A 49 10.03 -20.68 -3.23
C ASP A 49 11.34 -21.20 -2.60
N ARG A 50 12.43 -21.35 -3.39
CA ARG A 50 13.77 -21.71 -2.86
C ARG A 50 14.33 -20.64 -1.93
N ILE A 51 14.23 -19.37 -2.28
CA ILE A 51 14.65 -18.26 -1.40
C ILE A 51 13.87 -18.31 -0.09
N MET A 52 12.55 -18.49 -0.17
CA MET A 52 11.69 -18.53 1.01
C MET A 52 11.96 -19.76 1.89
N ALA A 53 12.18 -20.92 1.29
CA ALA A 53 12.50 -22.14 2.04
C ALA A 53 13.86 -22.07 2.76
N ALA A 54 14.84 -21.39 2.17
CA ALA A 54 16.14 -21.19 2.76
C ALA A 54 16.19 -20.07 3.82
N THR A 55 15.19 -19.17 3.83
CA THR A 55 15.21 -17.96 4.67
C THR A 55 14.73 -18.26 6.08
N ASP A 56 15.61 -18.12 7.08
CA ASP A 56 15.23 -18.07 8.50
C ASP A 56 15.01 -16.62 8.93
N ILE A 57 13.76 -16.30 9.29
CA ILE A 57 13.37 -14.95 9.70
C ILE A 57 14.11 -14.48 10.97
N VAL A 58 14.44 -15.39 11.88
CA VAL A 58 15.17 -15.05 13.12
C VAL A 58 16.58 -14.62 12.75
N GLU A 59 17.24 -15.33 11.86
CA GLU A 59 18.57 -14.97 11.35
C GLU A 59 18.55 -13.63 10.63
N VAL A 60 17.57 -13.41 9.72
CA VAL A 60 17.45 -12.16 8.97
C VAL A 60 17.21 -10.96 9.89
N VAL A 61 16.30 -11.10 10.86
CA VAL A 61 15.99 -10.01 11.78
C VAL A 61 17.13 -9.77 12.77
N SER A 62 17.87 -10.82 13.17
CA SER A 62 19.01 -10.70 14.09
C SER A 62 20.18 -9.89 13.53
N ASP A 63 20.28 -9.73 12.21
CA ASP A 63 21.27 -8.82 11.61
C ASP A 63 21.03 -7.36 11.98
N PHE A 64 19.80 -7.01 12.39
CA PHE A 64 19.37 -5.62 12.64
C PHE A 64 18.87 -5.39 14.06
N VAL A 65 18.33 -6.42 14.72
CA VAL A 65 17.68 -6.34 16.03
C VAL A 65 18.22 -7.39 16.97
N SER A 66 18.62 -6.97 18.17
CA SER A 66 19.03 -7.91 19.25
C SER A 66 17.80 -8.68 19.75
N LEU A 67 17.70 -9.96 19.42
CA LEU A 67 16.60 -10.82 19.77
C LEU A 67 16.91 -11.71 20.98
N ARG A 68 15.93 -11.90 21.86
CA ARG A 68 15.99 -12.82 23.01
C ARG A 68 14.86 -13.84 22.93
N LYS A 69 15.15 -15.12 23.05
CA LYS A 69 14.15 -16.20 23.04
C LYS A 69 13.26 -16.10 24.28
N ARG A 70 11.93 -16.06 24.06
CA ARG A 70 10.93 -16.06 25.12
C ARG A 70 9.76 -16.96 24.71
N GLY A 71 9.72 -18.17 25.27
CA GLY A 71 8.79 -19.21 24.85
C GLY A 71 9.11 -19.73 23.45
N ALA A 72 8.12 -19.83 22.58
CA ALA A 72 8.26 -20.26 21.19
C ALA A 72 8.74 -19.17 20.22
N ASN A 73 8.70 -17.90 20.67
CA ASN A 73 9.06 -16.75 19.85
C ASN A 73 10.32 -16.05 20.36
N TYR A 74 10.90 -15.22 19.49
CA TYR A 74 11.99 -14.31 19.85
C TYR A 74 11.43 -12.89 19.98
N TRP A 75 11.98 -12.12 20.94
CA TRP A 75 11.52 -10.78 21.28
C TRP A 75 12.68 -9.80 21.28
N GLY A 76 12.44 -8.59 20.76
CA GLY A 76 13.38 -7.49 20.74
C GLY A 76 12.69 -6.13 20.78
N LEU A 77 13.49 -5.07 20.77
CA LEU A 77 13.00 -3.71 20.56
C LEU A 77 12.61 -3.55 19.08
N CYS A 78 11.53 -2.84 18.83
CA CYS A 78 11.06 -2.64 17.45
C CYS A 78 12.01 -1.73 16.67
N PRO A 79 12.46 -2.12 15.45
CA PRO A 79 13.31 -1.26 14.64
C PRO A 79 12.53 -0.18 13.88
N PHE A 80 11.18 -0.21 13.96
CA PHE A 80 10.31 0.68 13.18
C PHE A 80 9.70 1.83 14.00
N HIS A 81 9.88 1.83 15.33
CA HIS A 81 9.51 2.92 16.22
C HIS A 81 10.39 2.93 17.46
N ASP A 82 10.43 4.03 18.19
CA ASP A 82 11.16 4.13 19.46
C ASP A 82 10.46 3.28 20.53
N ASP A 83 11.08 2.17 20.88
CA ASP A 83 10.53 1.15 21.76
C ASP A 83 11.36 1.04 23.04
N LYS A 84 10.74 1.32 24.19
CA LYS A 84 11.42 1.23 25.51
C LYS A 84 11.31 -0.18 26.10
N THR A 85 10.37 -0.98 25.62
CA THR A 85 10.12 -2.35 26.08
C THR A 85 10.00 -3.30 24.88
N PRO A 86 10.55 -4.53 24.97
CA PRO A 86 10.50 -5.47 23.87
C PRO A 86 9.05 -5.78 23.44
N SER A 87 8.59 -5.16 22.36
CA SER A 87 7.28 -5.33 21.75
C SER A 87 7.30 -6.03 20.39
N PHE A 88 8.50 -6.19 19.80
CA PHE A 88 8.69 -6.82 18.50
C PHE A 88 8.92 -8.33 18.67
N SER A 89 7.96 -9.11 18.19
CA SER A 89 7.97 -10.57 18.27
C SER A 89 8.32 -11.17 16.91
N VAL A 90 9.20 -12.17 16.89
CA VAL A 90 9.59 -12.95 15.71
C VAL A 90 9.25 -14.41 15.95
N SER A 91 8.40 -14.97 15.12
CA SER A 91 8.00 -16.38 15.15
C SER A 91 8.76 -17.15 14.09
N GLN A 92 9.70 -17.98 14.52
CA GLN A 92 10.49 -18.82 13.62
C GLN A 92 9.63 -19.85 12.91
N SER A 93 8.71 -20.50 13.64
CA SER A 93 7.83 -21.54 13.10
C SER A 93 6.86 -21.02 12.03
N LYS A 94 6.41 -19.77 12.15
CA LYS A 94 5.48 -19.12 11.19
C LYS A 94 6.21 -18.30 10.13
N GLY A 95 7.51 -18.04 10.26
CA GLY A 95 8.30 -17.23 9.34
C GLY A 95 7.87 -15.75 9.29
N VAL A 96 7.29 -15.22 10.39
CA VAL A 96 6.76 -13.85 10.46
C VAL A 96 7.27 -13.10 11.69
N CYS A 97 7.36 -11.79 11.56
CA CYS A 97 7.60 -10.87 12.67
C CYS A 97 6.43 -9.88 12.81
N LYS A 98 6.18 -9.39 14.01
CA LYS A 98 5.17 -8.38 14.29
C LYS A 98 5.49 -7.59 15.54
N CYS A 99 5.37 -6.27 15.47
CA CYS A 99 5.36 -5.40 16.61
C CYS A 99 3.94 -5.27 17.17
N PHE A 100 3.73 -5.59 18.44
CA PHE A 100 2.42 -5.47 19.08
C PHE A 100 2.12 -4.05 19.60
N SER A 101 3.09 -3.13 19.53
CA SER A 101 2.88 -1.71 19.86
C SER A 101 2.48 -0.89 18.64
N CYS A 102 3.28 -0.92 17.55
CA CYS A 102 3.00 -0.13 16.35
C CYS A 102 2.27 -0.89 15.22
N GLY A 103 2.05 -2.22 15.38
CA GLY A 103 1.36 -3.05 14.39
C GLY A 103 2.20 -3.46 13.17
N LYS A 104 3.37 -2.84 12.92
CA LYS A 104 4.24 -3.19 11.80
C LYS A 104 4.78 -4.61 11.93
N GLY A 105 4.93 -5.29 10.80
CA GLY A 105 5.43 -6.66 10.74
C GLY A 105 5.30 -7.25 9.35
N GLY A 106 5.62 -8.53 9.19
CA GLY A 106 5.56 -9.22 7.91
C GLY A 106 6.44 -10.45 7.88
N SER A 107 6.63 -11.04 6.69
CA SER A 107 7.65 -12.06 6.44
C SER A 107 9.05 -11.43 6.39
N ALA A 108 10.08 -12.26 6.28
CA ALA A 108 11.48 -11.80 6.13
C ALA A 108 11.64 -10.82 4.96
N ILE A 109 10.96 -11.05 3.83
CA ILE A 109 10.99 -10.14 2.68
C ILE A 109 10.41 -8.78 3.08
N HIS A 110 9.24 -8.75 3.72
CA HIS A 110 8.60 -7.50 4.13
C HIS A 110 9.40 -6.75 5.18
N PHE A 111 10.04 -7.48 6.09
CA PHE A 111 10.96 -6.90 7.06
C PHE A 111 12.11 -6.16 6.35
N ILE A 112 12.77 -6.80 5.38
CA ILE A 112 13.84 -6.19 4.59
C ILE A 112 13.32 -5.03 3.73
N MET A 113 12.12 -5.17 3.11
CA MET A 113 11.50 -4.08 2.36
C MET A 113 11.29 -2.84 3.23
N GLU A 114 10.75 -3.01 4.43
CA GLU A 114 10.47 -1.92 5.38
C GLU A 114 11.74 -1.36 6.00
N HIS A 115 12.67 -2.23 6.44
CA HIS A 115 13.88 -1.79 7.13
C HIS A 115 14.88 -1.12 6.20
N GLU A 116 15.16 -1.74 5.05
CA GLU A 116 16.13 -1.23 4.06
C GLU A 116 15.49 -0.35 2.98
N GLN A 117 14.17 -0.15 3.03
CA GLN A 117 13.42 0.65 2.05
C GLN A 117 13.60 0.14 0.61
N LEU A 118 13.59 -1.18 0.45
CA LEU A 118 13.76 -1.86 -0.82
C LEU A 118 12.40 -2.24 -1.43
N SER A 119 12.37 -2.36 -2.77
CA SER A 119 11.24 -2.99 -3.46
C SER A 119 11.21 -4.49 -3.17
N TYR A 120 10.07 -5.15 -3.38
CA TYR A 120 9.92 -6.60 -3.22
C TYR A 120 10.99 -7.40 -3.98
N TYR A 121 11.29 -7.00 -5.21
CA TYR A 121 12.29 -7.64 -6.02
C TYR A 121 13.73 -7.42 -5.49
N GLU A 122 14.05 -6.23 -5.03
CA GLU A 122 15.34 -5.92 -4.43
C GLU A 122 15.53 -6.67 -3.10
N ALA A 123 14.46 -6.81 -2.31
CA ALA A 123 14.48 -7.60 -1.07
C ALA A 123 14.69 -9.11 -1.37
N LEU A 124 14.07 -9.65 -2.41
CA LEU A 124 14.34 -11.02 -2.87
C LEU A 124 15.79 -11.20 -3.31
N LYS A 125 16.37 -10.26 -4.05
CA LYS A 125 17.80 -10.28 -4.42
C LYS A 125 18.72 -10.20 -3.20
N TYR A 126 18.35 -9.39 -2.21
CA TYR A 126 19.09 -9.30 -0.95
C TYR A 126 19.12 -10.66 -0.23
N LEU A 127 17.96 -11.30 -0.07
CA LEU A 127 17.86 -12.62 0.57
C LEU A 127 18.57 -13.71 -0.25
N ALA A 128 18.39 -13.73 -1.57
CA ALA A 128 19.09 -14.67 -2.44
C ALA A 128 20.62 -14.56 -2.31
N LYS A 129 21.14 -13.32 -2.24
CA LYS A 129 22.58 -13.09 -2.01
C LYS A 129 23.01 -13.55 -0.62
N LYS A 130 22.21 -13.29 0.44
CA LYS A 130 22.52 -13.74 1.81
C LYS A 130 22.61 -15.25 1.89
N TYR A 131 21.70 -15.96 1.25
CA TYR A 131 21.62 -17.43 1.27
C TYR A 131 22.32 -18.11 0.07
N ASN A 132 23.09 -17.35 -0.72
CA ASN A 132 23.84 -17.83 -1.88
C ASN A 132 22.99 -18.63 -2.89
N ILE A 133 21.78 -18.16 -3.14
CA ILE A 133 20.84 -18.77 -4.09
C ILE A 133 20.95 -18.06 -5.43
N GLU A 134 21.19 -18.84 -6.49
CA GLU A 134 21.20 -18.32 -7.85
C GLU A 134 19.78 -18.01 -8.31
N ILE A 135 19.57 -16.78 -8.81
CA ILE A 135 18.27 -16.31 -9.27
C ILE A 135 18.11 -16.68 -10.74
N HIS A 136 17.19 -17.60 -11.03
CA HIS A 136 16.72 -17.84 -12.38
C HIS A 136 15.61 -16.82 -12.71
N GLU A 137 15.94 -15.87 -13.56
CA GLU A 137 14.95 -14.90 -14.05
C GLU A 137 14.10 -15.57 -15.13
N LYS A 138 12.78 -15.46 -15.01
CA LYS A 138 11.84 -15.95 -16.03
C LYS A 138 12.16 -15.27 -17.36
N GLU A 139 12.15 -16.00 -18.45
CA GLU A 139 12.31 -15.42 -19.78
C GLU A 139 11.22 -14.37 -20.00
N LEU A 140 11.64 -13.09 -19.93
CA LEU A 140 10.84 -11.94 -20.27
C LEU A 140 10.65 -11.92 -21.79
N THR A 141 9.55 -11.36 -22.27
CA THR A 141 9.41 -11.04 -23.70
C THR A 141 10.54 -10.07 -24.10
N ASP A 142 10.95 -10.09 -25.34
CA ASP A 142 12.05 -9.23 -25.80
C ASP A 142 11.75 -7.74 -25.59
N GLU A 143 10.46 -7.34 -25.67
CA GLU A 143 10.02 -5.98 -25.32
C GLU A 143 10.18 -5.66 -23.82
N GLU A 144 9.89 -6.60 -22.92
CA GLU A 144 10.02 -6.41 -21.47
C GLU A 144 11.51 -6.37 -21.06
N LYS A 145 12.34 -7.23 -21.68
CA LYS A 145 13.80 -7.21 -21.51
C LYS A 145 14.37 -5.86 -21.98
N GLN A 146 13.88 -5.35 -23.10
CA GLN A 146 14.33 -4.06 -23.65
C GLN A 146 13.92 -2.91 -22.73
N LYS A 147 12.66 -2.85 -22.27
CA LYS A 147 12.18 -1.81 -21.33
C LYS A 147 12.97 -1.81 -20.01
N ARG A 148 13.28 -2.99 -19.49
CA ARG A 148 14.09 -3.13 -18.27
C ARG A 148 15.51 -2.66 -18.50
N SER A 149 16.14 -3.10 -19.58
CA SER A 149 17.48 -2.69 -20.01
C SER A 149 17.54 -1.17 -20.23
N ASP A 150 16.49 -0.59 -20.82
CA ASP A 150 16.38 0.86 -21.04
C ASP A 150 16.32 1.61 -19.70
N ARG A 151 15.48 1.18 -18.76
CA ARG A 151 15.40 1.80 -17.42
C ARG A 151 16.72 1.70 -16.66
N GLU A 152 17.35 0.54 -16.68
CA GLU A 152 18.65 0.32 -16.04
C GLU A 152 19.75 1.21 -16.68
N SER A 153 19.74 1.33 -18.00
CA SER A 153 20.63 2.20 -18.77
C SER A 153 20.39 3.69 -18.43
N MET A 154 19.13 4.10 -18.19
CA MET A 154 18.81 5.47 -17.74
C MET A 154 19.35 5.74 -16.33
N PHE A 155 19.29 4.80 -15.39
CA PHE A 155 19.92 4.97 -14.07
C PHE A 155 21.44 5.08 -14.17
N ILE A 156 22.08 4.26 -15.04
CA ILE A 156 23.52 4.28 -15.27
C ILE A 156 23.94 5.63 -15.85
N ILE A 157 23.22 6.16 -16.83
CA ILE A 157 23.55 7.43 -17.46
C ILE A 157 23.36 8.62 -16.52
N ASN A 158 22.33 8.59 -15.64
CA ASN A 158 22.13 9.60 -14.62
C ASN A 158 23.23 9.56 -13.55
N ALA A 159 23.66 8.39 -13.11
CA ALA A 159 24.81 8.25 -12.20
C ALA A 159 26.11 8.74 -12.84
N PHE A 160 26.33 8.46 -14.11
CA PHE A 160 27.45 9.02 -14.88
C PHE A 160 27.39 10.56 -14.94
N ALA A 161 26.22 11.12 -15.28
CA ALA A 161 26.01 12.57 -15.34
C ALA A 161 26.25 13.25 -13.98
N GLN A 162 25.77 12.66 -12.88
CA GLN A 162 26.01 13.15 -11.53
C GLN A 162 27.52 13.18 -11.22
N ASN A 163 28.23 12.10 -11.50
CA ASN A 163 29.70 12.04 -11.33
C ASN A 163 30.41 13.07 -12.20
N PHE A 164 29.99 13.25 -13.45
CA PHE A 164 30.55 14.26 -14.36
C PHE A 164 30.35 15.68 -13.80
N PHE A 165 29.15 16.05 -13.36
CA PHE A 165 28.85 17.35 -12.79
C PHE A 165 29.59 17.60 -11.47
N SER A 166 29.72 16.60 -10.63
CA SER A 166 30.42 16.69 -9.35
C SER A 166 31.95 16.87 -9.59
N LYS A 167 32.55 16.12 -10.53
CA LYS A 167 33.94 16.31 -10.95
C LYS A 167 34.13 17.68 -11.61
N SER A 168 33.21 18.09 -12.47
CA SER A 168 33.27 19.42 -13.10
C SER A 168 33.31 20.52 -12.03
N LEU A 169 32.46 20.42 -10.97
CA LEU A 169 32.44 21.39 -9.86
C LEU A 169 33.77 21.46 -9.10
N LEU A 170 34.36 20.31 -8.79
CA LEU A 170 35.49 20.22 -7.85
C LEU A 170 36.85 20.24 -8.51
N GLU A 171 36.98 19.78 -9.77
CA GLU A 171 38.26 19.54 -10.45
C GLU A 171 38.56 20.53 -11.56
N THR A 172 37.54 21.15 -12.20
CA THR A 172 37.76 22.11 -13.28
C THR A 172 37.94 23.55 -12.76
N GLU A 173 38.66 24.38 -13.49
CA GLU A 173 38.84 25.81 -13.20
C GLU A 173 37.50 26.56 -13.23
N GLU A 174 36.69 26.35 -14.29
CA GLU A 174 35.37 26.93 -14.43
C GLU A 174 34.43 26.48 -13.28
N GLY A 175 34.44 25.20 -12.95
CA GLY A 175 33.64 24.66 -11.85
C GLY A 175 33.96 25.28 -10.49
N ARG A 176 35.25 25.49 -10.20
CA ARG A 176 35.71 26.11 -8.93
C ARG A 176 35.41 27.60 -8.87
N THR A 177 35.68 28.34 -9.96
CA THR A 177 35.51 29.79 -10.00
C THR A 177 34.08 30.24 -10.11
N VAL A 178 33.20 29.45 -10.73
CA VAL A 178 31.78 29.78 -10.95
C VAL A 178 30.87 28.93 -10.04
N GLY A 179 30.93 27.63 -10.18
CA GLY A 179 30.00 26.72 -9.49
C GLY A 179 30.25 26.62 -7.98
N LEU A 180 31.51 26.33 -7.57
CA LEU A 180 31.86 26.20 -6.16
C LEU A 180 31.86 27.55 -5.45
N ALA A 181 32.24 28.63 -6.13
CA ALA A 181 32.12 29.99 -5.59
C ALA A 181 30.67 30.30 -5.23
N TYR A 182 29.71 29.98 -6.12
CA TYR A 182 28.29 30.16 -5.82
C TYR A 182 27.84 29.43 -4.56
N PHE A 183 28.22 28.16 -4.38
CA PHE A 183 27.84 27.41 -3.16
C PHE A 183 28.51 27.97 -1.90
N ARG A 184 29.78 28.42 -2.00
CA ARG A 184 30.50 29.05 -0.89
C ARG A 184 29.94 30.41 -0.52
N GLU A 185 29.59 31.26 -1.51
CA GLU A 185 28.90 32.54 -1.28
C GLU A 185 27.55 32.35 -0.59
N ARG A 186 26.89 31.22 -0.90
CA ARG A 186 25.67 30.80 -0.21
C ARG A 186 25.92 30.12 1.14
N GLY A 187 27.16 30.04 1.60
CA GLY A 187 27.52 29.53 2.92
C GLY A 187 27.48 27.98 3.03
N PHE A 188 27.38 27.23 1.92
CA PHE A 188 27.39 25.77 1.96
C PHE A 188 28.80 25.24 2.13
N ASN A 189 29.00 24.34 3.11
CA ASN A 189 30.26 23.65 3.34
C ASN A 189 30.46 22.44 2.39
N GLU A 190 31.69 21.92 2.37
CA GLU A 190 32.03 20.81 1.49
C GLU A 190 31.31 19.50 1.84
N ASP A 191 30.97 19.27 3.11
CA ASP A 191 30.27 18.08 3.53
C ASP A 191 28.84 18.01 2.96
N ILE A 192 28.12 19.12 2.97
CA ILE A 192 26.79 19.25 2.35
C ILE A 192 26.90 19.08 0.82
N ILE A 193 27.89 19.72 0.18
CA ILE A 193 28.13 19.59 -1.26
C ILE A 193 28.32 18.11 -1.65
N ARG A 194 29.12 17.38 -0.88
CA ARG A 194 29.38 15.96 -1.10
C ARG A 194 28.16 15.08 -0.72
N LYS A 195 27.52 15.34 0.43
CA LYS A 195 26.33 14.58 0.92
C LYS A 195 25.19 14.58 -0.09
N PHE A 196 24.96 15.73 -0.75
CA PHE A 196 23.92 15.88 -1.76
C PHE A 196 24.41 15.66 -3.20
N GLY A 197 25.70 15.41 -3.40
CA GLY A 197 26.29 15.16 -4.71
C GLY A 197 26.16 16.34 -5.67
N LEU A 198 26.23 17.56 -5.15
CA LEU A 198 26.06 18.78 -5.95
C LEU A 198 27.11 18.86 -7.05
N GLY A 199 26.79 19.56 -8.15
CA GLY A 199 27.63 19.62 -9.29
C GLY A 199 27.57 20.95 -10.06
N TYR A 200 28.34 21.01 -11.14
CA TYR A 200 28.32 22.11 -12.09
C TYR A 200 28.33 21.55 -13.53
N SER A 201 27.41 22.00 -14.33
CA SER A 201 27.38 21.72 -15.76
C SER A 201 28.11 22.87 -16.50
N PRO A 202 29.22 22.59 -17.23
CA PRO A 202 29.99 23.62 -17.93
C PRO A 202 29.16 24.43 -18.92
N GLU A 203 29.64 25.66 -19.27
CA GLU A 203 28.96 26.52 -20.26
C GLU A 203 28.98 25.93 -21.66
N LYS A 204 29.97 25.08 -21.95
CA LYS A 204 30.07 24.37 -23.23
C LYS A 204 28.86 23.49 -23.43
N ARG A 205 28.05 23.79 -24.43
CA ARG A 205 26.73 23.23 -24.69
C ARG A 205 26.66 21.74 -25.02
N ASP A 206 27.77 21.05 -25.15
CA ASP A 206 27.89 19.64 -25.50
C ASP A 206 28.94 18.90 -24.68
N ALA A 207 29.35 19.46 -23.56
CA ALA A 207 30.39 18.91 -22.69
C ALA A 207 30.03 17.52 -22.14
N LEU A 208 28.83 17.36 -21.58
CA LEU A 208 28.34 16.10 -21.10
C LEU A 208 28.15 15.09 -22.24
N ALA A 209 27.54 15.52 -23.35
CA ALA A 209 27.30 14.66 -24.50
C ALA A 209 28.60 14.12 -25.11
N GLN A 210 29.62 14.96 -25.23
CA GLN A 210 30.95 14.54 -25.74
C GLN A 210 31.63 13.56 -24.81
N GLU A 211 31.62 13.80 -23.49
CA GLU A 211 32.23 12.90 -22.51
C GLU A 211 31.48 11.57 -22.43
N ALA A 212 30.15 11.58 -22.48
CA ALA A 212 29.36 10.37 -22.53
C ALA A 212 29.66 9.51 -23.76
N LYS A 213 29.78 10.17 -24.94
CA LYS A 213 30.17 9.48 -26.18
C LYS A 213 31.58 8.90 -26.12
N LYS A 214 32.54 9.65 -25.54
CA LYS A 214 33.92 9.19 -25.35
C LYS A 214 34.00 7.95 -24.45
N GLN A 215 33.11 7.84 -23.44
CA GLN A 215 33.03 6.70 -22.54
C GLN A 215 32.12 5.58 -23.07
N GLY A 216 31.59 5.68 -24.28
CA GLY A 216 30.81 4.63 -24.94
C GLY A 216 29.33 4.58 -24.58
N TYR A 217 28.80 5.61 -23.93
CA TYR A 217 27.36 5.66 -23.61
C TYR A 217 26.54 6.00 -24.86
N LYS A 218 25.36 5.34 -24.97
CA LYS A 218 24.41 5.61 -26.06
C LYS A 218 23.70 6.94 -25.84
N THR A 219 23.70 7.77 -26.89
CA THR A 219 23.11 9.10 -26.88
C THR A 219 21.60 9.11 -26.62
N ASP A 220 20.92 8.06 -27.06
CA ASP A 220 19.46 7.89 -26.85
C ASP A 220 19.04 7.98 -25.38
N TYR A 221 19.87 7.47 -24.46
CA TYR A 221 19.56 7.56 -23.03
C TYR A 221 19.79 8.95 -22.45
N LEU A 222 20.70 9.76 -23.02
CA LEU A 222 20.83 11.18 -22.67
C LEU A 222 19.58 11.98 -23.08
N LEU A 223 19.00 11.63 -24.22
CA LEU A 223 17.74 12.24 -24.69
C LEU A 223 16.53 11.77 -23.86
N LYS A 224 16.41 10.46 -23.64
CA LYS A 224 15.30 9.85 -22.83
C LYS A 224 15.27 10.35 -21.38
N THR A 225 16.41 10.62 -20.76
CA THR A 225 16.51 11.17 -19.40
C THR A 225 16.41 12.70 -19.35
N GLY A 226 16.38 13.36 -20.52
CA GLY A 226 16.35 14.82 -20.62
C GLY A 226 17.63 15.49 -20.14
N LEU A 227 18.77 14.81 -20.12
CA LEU A 227 20.08 15.42 -19.88
C LEU A 227 20.53 16.24 -21.07
N CYS A 228 20.18 15.79 -22.26
CA CYS A 228 20.45 16.43 -23.52
C CYS A 228 19.18 16.62 -24.37
N ARG A 229 19.25 17.50 -25.34
CA ARG A 229 18.23 17.77 -26.36
C ARG A 229 18.83 17.72 -27.74
N GLU A 230 18.09 17.23 -28.69
CA GLU A 230 18.41 17.32 -30.11
C GLU A 230 18.00 18.69 -30.65
N GLY A 231 18.91 19.35 -31.35
CA GLY A 231 18.68 20.63 -31.98
C GLY A 231 18.66 20.52 -33.51
N GLN A 232 18.66 21.65 -34.23
CA GLN A 232 18.72 21.68 -35.67
C GLN A 232 19.99 20.96 -36.17
N ASN A 233 19.87 20.18 -37.24
CA ASN A 233 20.94 19.37 -37.87
C ASN A 233 21.42 18.18 -37.00
N ASN A 234 20.56 17.55 -36.22
CA ASN A 234 20.85 16.38 -35.35
C ASN A 234 22.04 16.62 -34.39
N ARG A 235 22.30 17.89 -34.01
CA ARG A 235 23.28 18.21 -32.98
C ARG A 235 22.69 18.05 -31.61
N ILE A 236 23.41 17.39 -30.70
CA ILE A 236 22.99 17.15 -29.33
C ILE A 236 23.55 18.24 -28.44
N TYR A 237 22.71 18.85 -27.62
CA TYR A 237 23.03 19.91 -26.66
C TYR A 237 22.68 19.50 -25.25
N ASP A 238 23.58 19.83 -24.33
CA ASP A 238 23.35 19.65 -22.89
C ASP A 238 22.26 20.62 -22.40
N LEU A 239 21.20 20.08 -21.79
CA LEU A 239 20.07 20.87 -21.35
C LEU A 239 20.39 21.80 -20.17
N PHE A 240 21.37 21.42 -19.36
CA PHE A 240 21.79 22.12 -18.15
C PHE A 240 23.05 22.96 -18.29
N ALA A 241 23.54 23.25 -19.50
CA ALA A 241 24.78 24.00 -19.73
C ALA A 241 24.81 25.33 -18.95
N GLY A 242 25.91 25.61 -18.22
CA GLY A 242 26.15 26.83 -17.42
C GLY A 242 25.31 26.89 -16.16
N ARG A 243 24.97 25.76 -15.54
CA ARG A 243 24.13 25.69 -14.33
C ARG A 243 24.81 24.93 -13.17
N VAL A 244 24.54 25.35 -11.96
CA VAL A 244 24.80 24.50 -10.78
C VAL A 244 23.71 23.43 -10.68
N MET A 245 24.10 22.20 -10.28
CA MET A 245 23.31 21.01 -10.41
C MET A 245 22.93 20.42 -9.05
N PHE A 246 21.67 20.07 -8.93
CA PHE A 246 21.07 19.45 -7.75
C PHE A 246 20.52 18.07 -8.16
N PRO A 247 21.24 16.97 -7.86
CA PRO A 247 20.73 15.62 -8.18
C PRO A 247 19.50 15.29 -7.33
N VAL A 248 18.47 14.74 -7.99
CA VAL A 248 17.27 14.21 -7.32
C VAL A 248 17.45 12.71 -7.17
N TYR A 249 17.40 12.24 -5.93
CA TYR A 249 17.54 10.82 -5.60
C TYR A 249 16.18 10.19 -5.32
N SER A 250 15.95 9.00 -5.86
CA SER A 250 14.85 8.15 -5.41
C SER A 250 15.03 7.74 -3.94
N VAL A 251 14.01 7.19 -3.32
CA VAL A 251 14.08 6.64 -1.95
C VAL A 251 15.21 5.61 -1.80
N SER A 252 15.50 4.83 -2.84
CA SER A 252 16.59 3.83 -2.86
C SER A 252 17.97 4.41 -3.11
N GLY A 253 18.11 5.73 -3.30
CA GLY A 253 19.40 6.40 -3.50
C GLY A 253 19.92 6.39 -4.96
N LYS A 254 19.11 6.00 -5.93
CA LYS A 254 19.45 6.12 -7.36
C LYS A 254 19.14 7.53 -7.86
N VAL A 255 20.02 8.11 -8.66
CA VAL A 255 19.76 9.43 -9.29
C VAL A 255 18.72 9.27 -10.38
N VAL A 256 17.57 9.92 -10.22
CA VAL A 256 16.43 9.85 -11.14
C VAL A 256 16.33 11.08 -12.04
N ALA A 257 16.75 12.23 -11.55
CA ALA A 257 16.62 13.53 -12.23
C ALA A 257 17.63 14.55 -11.71
N PHE A 258 17.57 15.75 -12.27
CA PHE A 258 18.39 16.89 -11.87
C PHE A 258 17.56 18.17 -11.83
N GLY A 259 17.84 19.03 -10.84
CA GLY A 259 17.53 20.46 -10.89
C GLY A 259 18.78 21.23 -11.32
N GLY A 260 18.60 22.27 -12.09
CA GLY A 260 19.70 23.12 -12.54
C GLY A 260 19.38 24.61 -12.37
N ARG A 261 20.20 25.35 -11.59
CA ARG A 261 20.04 26.80 -11.41
C ARG A 261 21.04 27.55 -12.28
N ILE A 262 20.55 28.49 -13.10
CA ILE A 262 21.41 29.39 -13.88
C ILE A 262 22.03 30.45 -12.99
N LEU A 263 23.31 30.78 -13.21
CA LEU A 263 24.06 31.78 -12.46
C LEU A 263 24.14 33.13 -13.15
N LYS A 264 23.94 33.15 -14.50
CA LYS A 264 23.97 34.39 -15.28
C LYS A 264 22.75 35.28 -14.97
N SER A 265 23.00 36.55 -14.59
CA SER A 265 22.00 37.59 -14.45
C SER A 265 21.62 38.19 -15.82
N GLY A 266 20.37 38.68 -15.95
CA GLY A 266 19.92 39.40 -17.15
C GLY A 266 19.45 38.53 -18.33
N VAL A 267 19.37 37.20 -18.19
CA VAL A 267 18.89 36.30 -19.23
C VAL A 267 17.39 36.05 -19.02
N LYS A 268 16.57 36.17 -20.09
CA LYS A 268 15.12 35.86 -20.07
C LYS A 268 14.84 34.33 -20.03
N ILE A 269 15.49 33.61 -19.13
CA ILE A 269 15.36 32.15 -18.97
C ILE A 269 15.01 31.87 -17.49
N SER A 270 14.21 30.86 -17.23
CA SER A 270 13.84 30.43 -15.86
C SER A 270 15.10 30.21 -15.00
N LYS A 271 15.10 30.80 -13.80
CA LYS A 271 16.20 30.70 -12.83
C LYS A 271 16.51 29.23 -12.47
N TYR A 272 15.46 28.41 -12.24
CA TYR A 272 15.55 26.98 -12.02
C TYR A 272 14.93 26.23 -13.19
N PHE A 273 15.53 25.11 -13.54
CA PHE A 273 15.06 24.19 -14.54
C PHE A 273 15.23 22.76 -14.02
N ASN A 274 14.18 21.93 -14.13
CA ASN A 274 14.19 20.54 -13.71
C ASN A 274 14.18 19.61 -14.91
N SER A 275 14.70 18.38 -14.74
CA SER A 275 14.56 17.32 -15.75
C SER A 275 13.10 17.14 -16.15
N PRO A 276 12.83 16.88 -17.43
CA PRO A 276 11.50 16.50 -17.90
C PRO A 276 11.10 15.13 -17.32
N GLU A 277 9.81 14.79 -17.44
CA GLU A 277 9.29 13.45 -17.12
C GLU A 277 10.01 12.38 -17.95
N SER A 278 10.25 11.22 -17.36
CA SER A 278 10.87 10.07 -18.01
C SER A 278 10.39 8.76 -17.40
N ASP A 279 10.76 7.62 -17.96
CA ASP A 279 10.41 6.28 -17.44
C ASP A 279 10.97 6.00 -16.04
N ILE A 280 11.94 6.80 -15.57
CA ILE A 280 12.55 6.68 -14.23
C ILE A 280 12.28 7.89 -13.32
N TYR A 281 11.65 8.95 -13.82
CA TYR A 281 11.37 10.16 -13.06
C TYR A 281 9.94 10.66 -13.28
N HIS A 282 9.17 10.69 -12.22
CA HIS A 282 7.84 11.30 -12.18
C HIS A 282 7.85 12.38 -11.11
N LYS A 283 7.90 13.64 -11.52
CA LYS A 283 8.03 14.79 -10.63
C LYS A 283 6.94 14.83 -9.54
N SER A 284 5.76 14.35 -9.87
CA SER A 284 4.62 14.25 -8.94
C SER A 284 4.80 13.19 -7.82
N ASN A 285 5.80 12.32 -7.91
CA ASN A 285 6.03 11.22 -6.97
C ASN A 285 7.38 11.30 -6.27
N GLU A 286 8.20 12.31 -6.58
CA GLU A 286 9.55 12.44 -6.03
C GLU A 286 9.66 13.72 -5.19
N LEU A 287 10.49 13.65 -4.14
CA LEU A 287 10.82 14.75 -3.25
C LEU A 287 12.33 14.94 -3.19
N TYR A 288 12.81 16.17 -3.32
CA TYR A 288 14.22 16.45 -3.12
C TYR A 288 14.63 16.26 -1.66
N GLY A 289 15.76 15.61 -1.43
CA GLY A 289 16.27 15.34 -0.10
C GLY A 289 15.72 14.08 0.58
N ILE A 290 14.70 13.40 0.00
CA ILE A 290 14.06 12.24 0.64
C ILE A 290 15.03 11.10 0.97
N PHE A 291 16.01 10.82 0.12
CA PHE A 291 17.02 9.80 0.37
C PHE A 291 17.87 10.12 1.59
N GLN A 292 18.32 11.37 1.70
CA GLN A 292 19.12 11.83 2.83
C GLN A 292 18.30 11.95 4.11
N ALA A 293 17.02 12.36 4.01
CA ALA A 293 16.14 12.66 5.12
C ALA A 293 15.43 11.44 5.74
N LYS A 294 15.20 10.36 4.99
CA LYS A 294 14.31 9.25 5.38
C LYS A 294 14.60 8.69 6.78
N ARG A 295 15.87 8.48 7.16
CA ARG A 295 16.25 7.97 8.48
C ARG A 295 15.99 8.98 9.60
N ALA A 296 16.24 10.27 9.33
CA ALA A 296 15.96 11.33 10.28
C ALA A 296 14.44 11.53 10.45
N ILE A 297 13.65 11.43 9.37
CA ILE A 297 12.18 11.50 9.44
C ILE A 297 11.61 10.37 10.31
N GLU A 298 12.09 9.14 10.14
CA GLU A 298 11.66 7.99 10.98
C GLU A 298 12.05 8.16 12.44
N LYS A 299 13.27 8.64 12.71
CA LYS A 299 13.79 8.87 14.06
C LYS A 299 13.04 9.98 14.78
N GLU A 300 12.88 11.14 14.14
CA GLU A 300 12.23 12.32 14.72
C GLU A 300 10.70 12.26 14.63
N LYS A 301 10.14 11.27 13.92
CA LYS A 301 8.70 11.09 13.69
C LYS A 301 8.01 12.34 13.12
N CYS A 302 8.72 13.16 12.41
CA CYS A 302 8.27 14.38 11.78
C CYS A 302 9.06 14.65 10.50
N CYS A 303 8.38 15.17 9.48
CA CYS A 303 9.00 15.62 8.24
C CYS A 303 8.78 17.12 8.08
N TYR A 304 9.86 17.86 7.89
CA TYR A 304 9.78 19.26 7.46
C TYR A 304 9.66 19.32 5.95
N LEU A 305 8.69 20.10 5.47
CA LEU A 305 8.47 20.35 4.05
C LEU A 305 8.77 21.79 3.72
N VAL A 306 9.67 22.01 2.75
CA VAL A 306 10.06 23.33 2.24
C VAL A 306 9.85 23.39 0.72
N GLU A 307 10.08 24.57 0.09
CA GLU A 307 9.81 24.77 -1.33
C GLU A 307 10.99 24.40 -2.24
N GLY A 308 12.22 24.79 -1.84
CA GLY A 308 13.36 24.79 -2.74
C GLY A 308 14.52 23.85 -2.36
N TYR A 309 15.45 23.73 -3.30
CA TYR A 309 16.67 22.92 -3.12
C TYR A 309 17.58 23.49 -2.05
N THR A 310 17.76 24.81 -2.05
CA THR A 310 18.66 25.52 -1.14
C THR A 310 18.17 25.45 0.30
N ASP A 311 16.85 25.46 0.52
CA ASP A 311 16.25 25.37 1.83
C ASP A 311 16.55 24.02 2.51
N VAL A 312 16.44 22.93 1.73
CA VAL A 312 16.83 21.60 2.21
C VAL A 312 18.30 21.56 2.60
N LEU A 313 19.20 22.14 1.77
CA LEU A 313 20.63 22.14 2.05
C LEU A 313 20.96 22.94 3.32
N SER A 314 20.36 24.12 3.48
CA SER A 314 20.57 25.01 4.65
C SER A 314 20.05 24.40 5.93
N MET A 315 18.87 23.79 5.89
CA MET A 315 18.31 23.07 7.05
C MET A 315 19.17 21.86 7.44
N HIS A 316 19.61 21.06 6.46
CA HIS A 316 20.53 19.95 6.73
C HIS A 316 21.86 20.43 7.34
N GLN A 317 22.41 21.53 6.88
CA GLN A 317 23.64 22.12 7.42
C GLN A 317 23.45 22.63 8.84
N SER A 318 22.26 23.10 9.17
CA SER A 318 21.85 23.52 10.53
C SER A 318 21.47 22.35 11.44
N GLY A 319 21.64 21.08 11.00
CA GLY A 319 21.35 19.88 11.78
C GLY A 319 19.89 19.40 11.72
N ILE A 320 19.03 20.03 10.94
CA ILE A 320 17.64 19.59 10.71
C ILE A 320 17.65 18.68 9.47
N GLU A 321 17.91 17.38 9.70
CA GLU A 321 18.09 16.42 8.60
C GLU A 321 16.78 15.83 8.04
N ASN A 322 15.68 15.94 8.79
CA ASN A 322 14.36 15.40 8.44
C ASN A 322 13.55 16.35 7.52
N VAL A 323 14.20 16.95 6.53
CA VAL A 323 13.64 17.96 5.63
C VAL A 323 13.65 17.52 4.16
N VAL A 324 12.56 17.83 3.44
CA VAL A 324 12.39 17.56 2.00
C VAL A 324 11.76 18.74 1.28
N ALA A 325 11.93 18.82 -0.05
CA ALA A 325 11.29 19.87 -0.85
C ALA A 325 10.46 19.32 -2.01
N SER A 326 9.38 20.04 -2.34
CA SER A 326 8.57 19.79 -3.54
C SER A 326 9.24 20.25 -4.84
N SER A 327 10.30 21.07 -4.74
CA SER A 327 11.20 21.51 -5.83
C SER A 327 10.52 22.27 -6.97
N GLY A 328 9.80 23.34 -6.63
CA GLY A 328 9.21 24.28 -7.61
C GLY A 328 7.97 23.71 -8.33
N THR A 329 7.20 22.87 -7.64
CA THR A 329 5.85 22.46 -8.02
C THR A 329 4.92 22.59 -6.84
N ALA A 330 3.63 22.80 -7.10
CA ALA A 330 2.62 22.60 -6.06
C ALA A 330 2.72 21.15 -5.52
N LEU A 331 2.55 21.01 -4.21
CA LEU A 331 2.57 19.72 -3.53
C LEU A 331 1.52 18.77 -4.12
N THR A 332 1.91 17.52 -4.35
CA THR A 332 1.04 16.52 -4.99
C THR A 332 0.67 15.38 -4.01
N PRO A 333 -0.48 14.68 -4.24
CA PRO A 333 -0.82 13.49 -3.44
C PRO A 333 0.24 12.41 -3.47
N GLY A 334 0.98 12.23 -4.59
CA GLY A 334 2.08 11.28 -4.69
C GLY A 334 3.24 11.60 -3.75
N GLN A 335 3.64 12.87 -3.67
CA GLN A 335 4.66 13.37 -2.76
C GLN A 335 4.24 13.25 -1.29
N ILE A 336 2.97 13.56 -0.97
CA ILE A 336 2.44 13.43 0.39
C ILE A 336 2.45 11.96 0.82
N ARG A 337 2.01 11.04 -0.03
CA ARG A 337 2.08 9.60 0.24
C ARG A 337 3.50 9.10 0.40
N LEU A 338 4.46 9.69 -0.28
CA LEU A 338 5.87 9.37 -0.09
C LEU A 338 6.34 9.74 1.32
N ILE A 339 5.97 10.90 1.85
CA ILE A 339 6.25 11.30 3.24
C ILE A 339 5.51 10.37 4.22
N HIS A 340 4.24 10.07 3.94
CA HIS A 340 3.40 9.24 4.80
C HIS A 340 3.95 7.82 5.02
N ARG A 341 4.82 7.33 4.14
CA ARG A 341 5.53 6.05 4.33
C ARG A 341 6.48 6.07 5.53
N PHE A 342 6.94 7.23 5.97
CA PHE A 342 7.97 7.39 7.02
C PHE A 342 7.43 8.02 8.29
N THR A 343 6.39 8.88 8.20
CA THR A 343 5.80 9.57 9.36
C THR A 343 4.36 9.98 9.07
N GLU A 344 3.55 10.09 10.14
CA GLU A 344 2.20 10.66 10.10
C GLU A 344 2.21 12.18 10.36
N ASN A 345 3.37 12.78 10.73
CA ASN A 345 3.47 14.18 11.11
C ASN A 345 4.31 14.95 10.10
N ILE A 346 3.76 16.06 9.63
CA ILE A 346 4.43 16.98 8.72
C ILE A 346 4.37 18.40 9.26
N THR A 347 5.49 19.10 9.21
CA THR A 347 5.56 20.53 9.50
C THR A 347 5.97 21.25 8.22
N VAL A 348 5.13 22.15 7.73
CA VAL A 348 5.40 22.91 6.51
C VAL A 348 5.96 24.27 6.90
N LEU A 349 7.12 24.60 6.35
CA LEU A 349 7.74 25.91 6.48
C LEU A 349 7.39 26.74 5.26
N TYR A 350 6.81 27.89 5.49
CA TYR A 350 6.41 28.84 4.45
C TYR A 350 7.27 30.08 4.49
N ASP A 351 7.60 30.58 3.30
CA ASP A 351 8.21 31.88 3.12
C ASP A 351 7.25 32.97 3.64
N GLY A 352 7.79 34.02 4.25
CA GLY A 352 7.01 35.12 4.82
C GLY A 352 6.30 36.02 3.81
N ASP A 353 6.06 35.56 2.56
CA ASP A 353 5.42 36.35 1.52
C ASP A 353 3.93 36.02 1.32
N ALA A 354 3.09 37.02 1.00
CA ALA A 354 1.66 36.88 0.83
C ALA A 354 1.20 35.95 -0.32
N PRO A 355 1.88 35.82 -1.48
CA PRO A 355 1.53 34.88 -2.53
C PRO A 355 1.80 33.43 -2.13
N GLY A 356 2.90 33.16 -1.40
CA GLY A 356 3.26 31.85 -0.88
C GLY A 356 2.19 31.30 0.06
N ILE A 357 1.67 32.16 0.95
CA ILE A 357 0.65 31.80 1.94
C ILE A 357 -0.65 31.29 1.29
N LYS A 358 -1.14 31.91 0.18
CA LYS A 358 -2.36 31.42 -0.52
C LYS A 358 -2.17 30.12 -1.27
N ALA A 359 -0.99 29.88 -1.82
CA ALA A 359 -0.62 28.60 -2.44
C ALA A 359 -0.54 27.48 -1.38
N SER A 360 -0.08 27.84 -0.20
CA SER A 360 0.07 27.01 0.99
C SER A 360 -1.21 26.36 1.47
N LEU A 361 -2.30 27.12 1.51
CA LEU A 361 -3.61 26.65 1.99
C LEU A 361 -4.13 25.45 1.16
N ARG A 362 -3.83 25.40 -0.15
CA ARG A 362 -4.18 24.24 -1.00
C ARG A 362 -3.36 23.01 -0.67
N GLY A 363 -2.08 23.18 -0.35
CA GLY A 363 -1.20 22.09 0.08
C GLY A 363 -1.67 21.48 1.40
N ILE A 364 -2.12 22.30 2.34
CA ILE A 364 -2.68 21.86 3.63
C ILE A 364 -3.87 20.92 3.41
N ASP A 365 -4.82 21.30 2.57
CA ASP A 365 -6.02 20.49 2.31
C ASP A 365 -5.67 19.12 1.71
N LEU A 366 -4.68 19.03 0.84
CA LEU A 366 -4.18 17.76 0.29
C LEU A 366 -3.51 16.88 1.38
N ILE A 367 -2.73 17.50 2.27
CA ILE A 367 -2.07 16.76 3.36
C ILE A 367 -3.12 16.17 4.33
N LEU A 368 -4.14 16.97 4.67
CA LEU A 368 -5.26 16.52 5.51
C LEU A 368 -6.05 15.36 4.88
N GLN A 369 -6.27 15.44 3.56
CA GLN A 369 -6.98 14.40 2.81
C GLN A 369 -6.23 13.06 2.83
N GLU A 370 -4.90 13.09 2.78
CA GLU A 370 -4.04 11.89 2.89
C GLU A 370 -3.86 11.42 4.34
N GLY A 371 -4.45 12.12 5.33
CA GLY A 371 -4.55 11.69 6.73
C GLY A 371 -3.33 11.98 7.59
N LEU A 372 -2.44 12.90 7.20
CA LEU A 372 -1.32 13.31 8.02
C LEU A 372 -1.72 14.44 8.99
N ASN A 373 -1.03 14.46 10.13
CA ASN A 373 -1.08 15.58 11.07
C ASN A 373 -0.19 16.71 10.56
N ILE A 374 -0.72 17.91 10.50
CA ILE A 374 0.01 19.04 9.92
C ILE A 374 0.20 20.17 10.93
N LYS A 375 1.43 20.66 11.00
CA LYS A 375 1.81 21.92 11.62
C LYS A 375 2.38 22.86 10.58
N VAL A 376 2.35 24.13 10.88
CA VAL A 376 2.84 25.22 10.04
C VAL A 376 3.81 26.08 10.84
N VAL A 377 4.90 26.47 10.20
CA VAL A 377 5.80 27.51 10.68
C VAL A 377 5.82 28.62 9.65
N LEU A 378 5.49 29.81 10.06
CA LEU A 378 5.66 31.02 9.25
C LEU A 378 7.00 31.67 9.63
N LEU A 379 7.83 31.89 8.64
CA LEU A 379 9.08 32.62 8.83
C LEU A 379 8.81 34.13 8.88
N PRO A 380 9.75 34.96 9.43
CA PRO A 380 9.63 36.41 9.43
C PRO A 380 9.47 36.99 8.01
N ASP A 381 8.84 38.15 7.88
CA ASP A 381 8.56 38.79 6.61
C ASP A 381 9.81 38.93 5.72
N GLY A 382 9.71 38.37 4.51
CA GLY A 382 10.79 38.41 3.50
C GLY A 382 11.90 37.41 3.68
N GLU A 383 11.82 36.52 4.69
CA GLU A 383 12.80 35.46 4.91
C GLU A 383 12.30 34.13 4.33
N ASP A 384 13.20 33.38 3.70
CA ASP A 384 13.04 31.98 3.34
C ASP A 384 13.91 31.10 4.29
N PRO A 385 13.73 29.77 4.33
CA PRO A 385 14.52 28.89 5.21
C PRO A 385 16.04 29.01 4.99
N ASP A 386 16.51 29.30 3.76
CA ASP A 386 17.91 29.49 3.42
C ASP A 386 18.44 30.80 4.01
N SER A 387 17.76 31.92 3.84
CA SER A 387 18.18 33.23 4.35
C SER A 387 18.11 33.27 5.88
N PHE A 388 17.03 32.79 6.45
CA PHE A 388 16.80 32.81 7.90
C PHE A 388 17.79 31.91 8.66
N SER A 389 18.13 30.72 8.13
CA SER A 389 19.12 29.85 8.74
C SER A 389 20.53 30.44 8.75
N LYS A 390 20.85 31.37 7.82
CA LYS A 390 22.14 32.03 7.75
C LYS A 390 22.27 33.22 8.70
N SER A 391 21.14 33.85 9.04
CA SER A 391 21.13 34.99 9.95
C SER A 391 21.25 34.59 11.42
N GLN A 392 21.19 33.27 11.73
CA GLN A 392 21.14 32.78 13.11
C GLN A 392 22.11 31.60 13.33
N SER A 393 22.36 31.24 14.60
CA SER A 393 23.01 29.98 14.91
C SER A 393 22.09 28.79 14.65
N ALA A 394 22.64 27.60 14.36
CA ALA A 394 21.88 26.37 14.14
C ALA A 394 20.92 26.02 15.29
N GLU A 395 21.38 26.30 16.54
CA GLU A 395 20.56 26.12 17.74
C GLU A 395 19.39 27.09 17.81
N SER A 396 19.63 28.39 17.56
CA SER A 396 18.58 29.42 17.53
C SER A 396 17.54 29.14 16.44
N PHE A 397 17.98 28.74 15.25
CA PHE A 397 17.11 28.38 14.15
C PHE A 397 16.22 27.16 14.50
N THR A 398 16.81 26.11 15.06
CA THR A 398 16.05 24.92 15.49
C THR A 398 15.04 25.26 16.60
N GLN A 399 15.44 26.12 17.54
CA GLN A 399 14.58 26.58 18.64
C GLN A 399 13.45 27.45 18.11
N TYR A 400 13.73 28.31 17.15
CA TYR A 400 12.70 29.14 16.50
C TYR A 400 11.63 28.27 15.86
N ILE A 401 12.02 27.29 15.02
CA ILE A 401 11.09 26.37 14.37
C ILE A 401 10.19 25.70 15.42
N LYS A 402 10.80 25.08 16.46
CA LYS A 402 10.04 24.36 17.50
C LYS A 402 9.09 25.25 18.31
N SER A 403 9.47 26.52 18.55
CA SER A 403 8.63 27.43 19.33
C SER A 403 7.51 28.10 18.52
N HIS A 404 7.64 28.15 17.18
CA HIS A 404 6.66 28.77 16.29
C HIS A 404 5.83 27.75 15.49
N GLU A 405 6.01 26.45 15.78
CA GLU A 405 5.12 25.41 15.22
C GLU A 405 3.68 25.68 15.68
N THR A 406 2.81 25.96 14.75
CA THR A 406 1.37 26.22 15.00
C THR A 406 0.54 25.16 14.30
N ASP A 407 -0.50 24.69 14.97
CA ASP A 407 -1.49 23.80 14.34
C ASP A 407 -2.17 24.49 13.15
N PHE A 408 -2.48 23.72 12.10
CA PHE A 408 -3.01 24.28 10.85
C PHE A 408 -4.36 24.99 11.02
N ILE A 409 -5.23 24.55 11.93
CA ILE A 409 -6.53 25.20 12.17
C ILE A 409 -6.33 26.57 12.79
N ARG A 410 -5.45 26.67 13.77
CA ARG A 410 -5.12 27.97 14.38
C ARG A 410 -4.48 28.90 13.38
N PHE A 411 -3.50 28.41 12.62
CA PHE A 411 -2.84 29.17 11.57
C PHE A 411 -3.84 29.68 10.51
N LYS A 412 -4.66 28.76 9.96
CA LYS A 412 -5.63 29.11 8.93
C LYS A 412 -6.70 30.08 9.45
N THR A 413 -7.17 29.87 10.68
CA THR A 413 -8.17 30.71 11.32
C THR A 413 -7.63 32.12 11.55
N GLN A 414 -6.43 32.25 12.09
CA GLN A 414 -5.80 33.54 12.36
C GLN A 414 -5.58 34.33 11.06
N LEU A 415 -4.97 33.67 10.06
CA LEU A 415 -4.69 34.30 8.77
C LEU A 415 -5.94 34.80 8.05
N LEU A 416 -7.00 34.01 8.03
CA LEU A 416 -8.24 34.38 7.33
C LEU A 416 -9.06 35.42 8.11
N LEU A 417 -8.99 35.40 9.45
CA LEU A 417 -9.68 36.44 10.26
C LEU A 417 -9.03 37.80 10.12
N GLU A 418 -7.71 37.87 9.98
CA GLU A 418 -6.98 39.11 9.70
C GLU A 418 -7.44 39.74 8.37
N ASP A 419 -7.66 38.91 7.32
CA ASP A 419 -8.15 39.39 6.01
C ASP A 419 -9.63 39.83 6.02
N ALA A 420 -10.48 39.29 6.92
CA ALA A 420 -11.93 39.57 6.94
C ALA A 420 -12.31 40.84 7.69
N GLY A 421 -11.53 41.26 8.66
CA GLY A 421 -11.89 42.36 9.56
C GLY A 421 -13.23 42.06 10.27
N GLU A 422 -14.11 43.07 10.33
CA GLU A 422 -15.45 42.99 10.97
C GLU A 422 -16.58 42.61 10.01
N ASP A 423 -16.30 42.27 8.73
CA ASP A 423 -17.33 41.96 7.73
C ASP A 423 -17.99 40.60 8.03
N PRO A 424 -19.31 40.56 8.37
CA PRO A 424 -19.98 39.28 8.71
C PRO A 424 -20.06 38.29 7.57
N ILE A 425 -20.16 38.76 6.31
CA ILE A 425 -20.30 37.92 5.13
C ILE A 425 -18.94 37.21 4.86
N LYS A 426 -17.85 37.97 4.94
CA LYS A 426 -16.49 37.41 4.81
C LYS A 426 -16.20 36.41 5.92
N ARG A 427 -16.58 36.72 7.17
CA ARG A 427 -16.44 35.78 8.31
C ARG A 427 -17.18 34.47 8.09
N ALA A 428 -18.43 34.53 7.58
CA ALA A 428 -19.19 33.34 7.25
C ALA A 428 -18.50 32.49 6.16
N GLY A 429 -17.94 33.13 5.13
CA GLY A 429 -17.14 32.44 4.10
C GLY A 429 -15.88 31.77 4.65
N ILE A 430 -15.21 32.39 5.61
CA ILE A 430 -14.02 31.84 6.30
C ILE A 430 -14.39 30.64 7.12
N ILE A 431 -15.48 30.69 7.88
CA ILE A 431 -15.97 29.55 8.67
C ILE A 431 -16.24 28.37 7.77
N SER A 432 -16.95 28.57 6.66
CA SER A 432 -17.22 27.52 5.68
C SER A 432 -15.93 26.91 5.11
N ASN A 433 -14.92 27.73 4.82
CA ASN A 433 -13.61 27.28 4.32
C ASN A 433 -12.83 26.44 5.35
N ILE A 434 -12.87 26.83 6.63
CA ILE A 434 -12.23 26.07 7.71
C ILE A 434 -12.95 24.72 7.92
N VAL A 435 -14.29 24.73 7.99
CA VAL A 435 -15.09 23.51 8.10
C VAL A 435 -14.85 22.58 6.90
N GLN A 436 -14.67 23.14 5.71
CA GLN A 436 -14.31 22.40 4.52
C GLN A 436 -12.98 21.64 4.70
N SER A 437 -11.94 22.30 5.23
CA SER A 437 -10.66 21.63 5.51
C SER A 437 -10.80 20.53 6.57
N ILE A 438 -11.53 20.80 7.67
CA ILE A 438 -11.80 19.80 8.71
C ILE A 438 -12.55 18.60 8.13
N SER A 439 -13.47 18.82 7.17
CA SER A 439 -14.24 17.74 6.52
C SER A 439 -13.39 16.76 5.73
N LEU A 440 -12.17 17.16 5.34
CA LEU A 440 -11.19 16.31 4.62
C LEU A 440 -10.50 15.29 5.52
N ILE A 441 -10.41 15.58 6.81
CA ILE A 441 -9.74 14.71 7.77
C ILE A 441 -10.45 13.35 7.82
N PRO A 442 -9.76 12.23 7.52
CA PRO A 442 -10.43 10.93 7.49
C PRO A 442 -10.84 10.42 8.87
N ASP A 443 -10.06 10.70 9.92
CA ASP A 443 -10.31 10.23 11.29
C ASP A 443 -11.42 11.03 11.97
N THR A 444 -12.39 10.32 12.57
CA THR A 444 -13.58 10.92 13.18
C THR A 444 -13.27 11.61 14.50
N ILE A 445 -12.34 11.05 15.29
CA ILE A 445 -11.97 11.58 16.60
C ILE A 445 -11.18 12.88 16.39
N VAL A 446 -10.20 12.83 15.50
CA VAL A 446 -9.40 14.00 15.13
C VAL A 446 -10.29 15.14 14.61
N ARG A 447 -11.26 14.83 13.76
CA ARG A 447 -12.26 15.81 13.31
C ARG A 447 -13.04 16.45 14.45
N SER A 448 -13.54 15.63 15.41
CA SER A 448 -14.30 16.16 16.55
C SER A 448 -13.46 17.10 17.40
N VAL A 449 -12.19 16.78 17.65
CA VAL A 449 -11.26 17.66 18.37
C VAL A 449 -11.05 18.96 17.62
N TYR A 450 -10.89 18.93 16.30
CA TYR A 450 -10.74 20.15 15.49
C TYR A 450 -12.04 20.98 15.41
N VAL A 451 -13.21 20.34 15.42
CA VAL A 451 -14.49 21.07 15.50
C VAL A 451 -14.62 21.81 16.83
N GLN A 452 -14.26 21.17 17.94
CA GLN A 452 -14.25 21.81 19.26
C GLN A 452 -13.27 23.00 19.31
N GLU A 453 -12.04 22.81 18.81
CA GLU A 453 -11.07 23.91 18.76
C GLU A 453 -11.56 25.06 17.84
N CYS A 454 -12.17 24.75 16.71
CA CYS A 454 -12.76 25.71 15.79
C CYS A 454 -13.93 26.48 16.46
N SER A 455 -14.84 25.76 17.17
CA SER A 455 -15.92 26.34 17.96
C SER A 455 -15.38 27.39 18.97
N ARG A 456 -14.30 27.00 19.69
CA ARG A 456 -13.66 27.88 20.69
C ARG A 456 -13.00 29.10 20.06
N LEU A 457 -12.33 28.96 18.93
CA LEU A 457 -11.61 30.05 18.24
C LEU A 457 -12.56 31.05 17.58
N LEU A 458 -13.65 30.57 16.98
CA LEU A 458 -14.59 31.36 16.21
C LEU A 458 -15.81 31.82 17.03
N GLN A 459 -15.96 31.31 18.27
CA GLN A 459 -17.11 31.57 19.16
C GLN A 459 -18.46 31.19 18.51
N ILE A 460 -18.48 30.01 17.86
CA ILE A 460 -19.66 29.45 17.20
C ILE A 460 -20.01 28.12 17.88
N ASP A 461 -21.33 27.86 17.97
CA ASP A 461 -21.82 26.59 18.55
C ASP A 461 -21.28 25.35 17.79
N GLU A 462 -20.81 24.39 18.54
CA GLU A 462 -20.23 23.13 17.99
C GLU A 462 -21.26 22.38 17.12
N GLN A 463 -22.55 22.42 17.48
CA GLN A 463 -23.61 21.72 16.74
C GLN A 463 -23.79 22.30 15.33
N VAL A 464 -23.66 23.63 15.17
CA VAL A 464 -23.73 24.31 13.86
C VAL A 464 -22.57 23.89 12.96
N LEU A 465 -21.34 23.81 13.51
CA LEU A 465 -20.17 23.36 12.78
C LEU A 465 -20.27 21.89 12.39
N LEU A 466 -20.75 21.01 13.28
CA LEU A 466 -20.99 19.60 13.00
C LEU A 466 -22.05 19.39 11.92
N PHE A 467 -23.13 20.16 11.94
CA PHE A 467 -24.18 20.11 10.92
C PHE A 467 -23.62 20.45 9.53
N GLU A 468 -22.90 21.55 9.40
CA GLU A 468 -22.31 21.98 8.13
C GLU A 468 -21.24 21.00 7.65
N LEU A 469 -20.41 20.47 8.56
CA LEU A 469 -19.42 19.43 8.26
C LEU A 469 -20.06 18.16 7.69
N ASN A 470 -21.14 17.67 8.32
CA ASN A 470 -21.85 16.48 7.87
C ASN A 470 -22.51 16.70 6.50
N LYS A 471 -23.11 17.88 6.28
CA LYS A 471 -23.68 18.27 4.98
C LYS A 471 -22.63 18.28 3.88
N MET A 472 -21.44 18.89 4.11
CA MET A 472 -20.35 18.90 3.14
C MET A 472 -19.84 17.48 2.81
N ARG A 473 -19.74 16.61 3.81
CA ARG A 473 -19.34 15.21 3.61
C ARG A 473 -20.36 14.42 2.82
N GLN A 474 -21.64 14.60 3.09
CA GLN A 474 -22.71 13.94 2.35
C GLN A 474 -22.72 14.38 0.88
N GLN A 475 -22.61 15.68 0.61
CA GLN A 475 -22.52 16.21 -0.75
C GLN A 475 -21.33 15.66 -1.53
N ARG A 476 -20.17 15.48 -0.88
CA ARG A 476 -19.00 14.85 -1.50
C ARG A 476 -19.23 13.37 -1.80
N ALA A 477 -19.82 12.63 -0.88
CA ALA A 477 -20.14 11.22 -1.09
C ALA A 477 -21.11 11.02 -2.28
N GLU A 478 -22.10 11.89 -2.41
CA GLU A 478 -23.04 11.90 -3.53
C GLU A 478 -22.36 12.25 -4.85
N GLN A 479 -21.49 13.27 -4.87
CA GLN A 479 -20.71 13.65 -6.05
C GLN A 479 -19.76 12.55 -6.50
N GLN A 480 -19.13 11.86 -5.55
CA GLN A 480 -18.24 10.73 -5.83
C GLN A 480 -19.02 9.55 -6.43
N SER A 481 -20.16 9.19 -5.85
CA SER A 481 -21.01 8.11 -6.37
C SER A 481 -21.57 8.39 -7.79
N THR A 482 -21.87 9.66 -8.07
CA THR A 482 -22.37 10.09 -9.39
C THR A 482 -21.26 10.02 -10.44
N ARG A 483 -20.02 10.34 -10.05
CA ARG A 483 -18.85 10.30 -10.91
C ARG A 483 -18.42 8.87 -11.26
N ASP A 484 -18.42 7.98 -10.28
CA ASP A 484 -18.15 6.56 -10.50
C ASP A 484 -19.19 5.93 -11.44
N ARG A 485 -20.46 6.36 -11.35
CA ARG A 485 -21.51 5.98 -12.30
C ARG A 485 -21.24 6.51 -13.72
N TYR A 486 -20.78 7.75 -13.87
CA TYR A 486 -20.46 8.33 -15.18
C TYR A 486 -19.21 7.69 -15.82
N GLN A 487 -18.18 7.35 -15.05
CA GLN A 487 -16.99 6.64 -15.56
C GLN A 487 -17.32 5.19 -15.96
N SER A 488 -18.17 4.51 -15.22
CA SER A 488 -18.63 3.16 -15.59
C SER A 488 -19.52 3.15 -16.84
N SER A 489 -20.24 4.24 -17.13
CA SER A 489 -21.06 4.36 -18.35
C SER A 489 -20.28 4.79 -19.60
N GLN A 490 -19.16 5.52 -19.46
CA GLN A 490 -18.31 5.90 -20.59
C GLN A 490 -17.38 4.76 -21.06
N SER A 491 -17.10 3.78 -20.21
CA SER A 491 -16.36 2.58 -20.61
C SER A 491 -17.19 1.59 -21.44
N GLN A 492 -18.51 1.83 -21.61
CA GLN A 492 -19.41 0.96 -22.39
C GLN A 492 -19.73 1.45 -23.80
N THR A 493 -19.27 2.63 -24.25
CA THR A 493 -19.60 3.19 -25.55
C THR A 493 -18.39 3.68 -26.35
N VAL A 494 -17.46 2.79 -26.68
CA VAL A 494 -16.61 2.97 -27.87
C VAL A 494 -16.58 1.64 -28.62
N ARG A 495 -17.64 1.36 -29.39
CA ARG A 495 -17.52 0.51 -30.56
C ARG A 495 -17.02 1.40 -31.69
N PRO A 496 -15.94 1.07 -32.40
CA PRO A 496 -15.58 1.78 -33.61
C PRO A 496 -16.71 1.57 -34.65
N ALA A 497 -17.30 2.64 -35.07
CA ALA A 497 -18.22 2.60 -36.22
C ALA A 497 -17.42 2.27 -37.48
N VAL A 498 -17.61 1.10 -38.01
CA VAL A 498 -17.11 0.72 -39.33
C VAL A 498 -18.04 1.37 -40.36
N ILE A 499 -17.55 2.41 -41.03
CA ILE A 499 -18.25 2.98 -42.21
C ILE A 499 -17.74 2.21 -43.42
N GLN A 500 -18.64 1.49 -44.09
CA GLN A 500 -18.37 0.87 -45.37
C GLN A 500 -18.61 1.92 -46.47
N ASP A 501 -17.67 1.99 -47.40
CA ASP A 501 -17.87 2.77 -48.63
C ASP A 501 -18.86 2.05 -49.56
N SER A 502 -19.32 2.77 -50.56
CA SER A 502 -20.28 2.27 -51.57
C SER A 502 -19.78 1.10 -52.42
N PHE A 503 -18.58 0.57 -52.13
CA PHE A 503 -17.93 -0.57 -52.83
C PHE A 503 -17.54 -1.71 -51.85
N GLY A 504 -17.88 -1.66 -50.55
CA GLY A 504 -17.77 -2.79 -49.63
C GLY A 504 -16.40 -2.96 -48.97
N ASN A 505 -15.50 -1.94 -48.97
CA ASN A 505 -14.20 -2.02 -48.34
C ASN A 505 -14.17 -1.31 -47.00
N ASN A 506 -13.52 -1.92 -45.99
CA ASN A 506 -13.35 -1.37 -44.67
C ASN A 506 -12.18 -0.38 -44.64
N ILE A 507 -12.45 0.89 -44.30
CA ILE A 507 -11.42 1.93 -44.13
C ILE A 507 -11.31 2.26 -42.62
N SER A 508 -10.13 2.07 -42.04
CA SER A 508 -9.77 2.53 -40.71
C SER A 508 -9.15 3.93 -40.79
N VAL A 509 -9.80 4.91 -40.20
CA VAL A 509 -9.31 6.30 -40.17
C VAL A 509 -8.42 6.48 -38.93
N ASN A 510 -7.12 6.42 -39.14
CA ASN A 510 -6.12 7.04 -38.27
C ASN A 510 -5.51 8.21 -39.05
N GLN A 511 -5.41 9.34 -38.41
CA GLN A 511 -4.76 10.60 -38.77
C GLN A 511 -5.68 11.72 -39.28
N VAL A 512 -5.72 12.80 -38.50
CA VAL A 512 -5.50 14.15 -39.00
C VAL A 512 -4.80 15.00 -37.94
N SER A 513 -3.73 15.56 -38.39
CA SER A 513 -2.75 16.46 -37.85
C SER A 513 -3.25 17.88 -37.58
N ASP A 514 -2.49 18.52 -36.73
CA ASP A 514 -2.19 19.93 -36.50
C ASP A 514 -2.79 20.97 -37.44
N ALA A 515 -3.36 22.01 -36.83
CA ALA A 515 -3.34 23.37 -37.41
C ALA A 515 -3.36 24.40 -36.23
N GLU A 516 -2.31 25.20 -36.23
CA GLU A 516 -2.14 26.42 -35.42
C GLU A 516 -3.27 27.41 -35.65
N VAL A 517 -3.78 28.04 -34.58
CA VAL A 517 -4.37 29.39 -34.63
C VAL A 517 -4.08 30.12 -33.32
N ALA A 518 -3.53 31.32 -33.46
CA ALA A 518 -3.19 32.28 -32.41
C ALA A 518 -4.46 32.95 -31.80
N PRO A 519 -4.34 33.60 -30.63
CA PRO A 519 -5.46 34.01 -29.80
C PRO A 519 -6.06 35.37 -30.19
N PRO A 520 -7.34 35.61 -29.96
CA PRO A 520 -7.87 36.94 -29.75
C PRO A 520 -8.33 37.19 -28.30
N ALA A 521 -8.32 38.44 -27.94
CA ALA A 521 -8.51 39.06 -26.66
C ALA A 521 -9.92 38.92 -26.05
N SER A 522 -9.88 38.89 -24.71
CA SER A 522 -10.86 39.33 -23.71
C SER A 522 -12.32 39.55 -24.11
N SER A 523 -13.21 38.80 -23.51
CA SER A 523 -14.55 39.26 -23.03
C SER A 523 -15.06 38.35 -21.91
N GLU A 524 -15.74 39.00 -21.00
CA GLU A 524 -16.30 38.71 -19.71
C GLU A 524 -16.93 37.33 -19.46
N ILE A 525 -16.85 36.96 -18.17
CA ILE A 525 -17.25 35.71 -17.49
C ILE A 525 -18.79 35.65 -17.43
N PRO A 526 -19.37 34.44 -17.41
CA PRO A 526 -20.11 34.01 -16.24
C PRO A 526 -19.60 32.70 -15.60
N GLU A 527 -19.57 32.75 -14.27
CA GLU A 527 -19.28 31.65 -13.38
C GLU A 527 -20.18 30.44 -13.61
N THR A 528 -19.62 29.28 -13.78
CA THR A 528 -20.23 28.01 -13.36
C THR A 528 -19.17 27.02 -12.92
N ASP A 529 -19.29 26.61 -11.67
CA ASP A 529 -18.60 25.50 -11.00
C ASP A 529 -18.33 24.27 -11.84
N LYS A 530 -17.11 23.77 -11.79
CA LYS A 530 -16.84 22.31 -11.95
C LYS A 530 -15.57 21.90 -11.21
N ASN A 531 -15.72 21.47 -9.97
CA ASN A 531 -14.78 20.64 -9.24
C ASN A 531 -14.86 19.19 -9.73
N ILE A 532 -13.71 18.62 -10.09
CA ILE A 532 -13.59 17.21 -10.45
C ILE A 532 -12.56 16.58 -9.51
N PRO A 533 -12.89 15.58 -8.68
CA PRO A 533 -11.93 14.87 -7.85
C PRO A 533 -11.40 13.59 -8.49
N LEU A 534 -10.13 13.30 -8.27
CA LEU A 534 -9.40 12.07 -8.64
C LEU A 534 -9.52 11.00 -7.53
N PRO A 535 -9.46 9.70 -7.87
CA PRO A 535 -9.69 8.62 -6.90
C PRO A 535 -8.49 8.39 -5.98
N ALA A 536 -8.78 8.16 -4.70
CA ALA A 536 -7.83 7.88 -3.63
C ALA A 536 -7.35 6.41 -3.66
N PRO A 537 -6.07 6.14 -3.36
CA PRO A 537 -5.60 4.81 -3.01
C PRO A 537 -5.57 4.63 -1.49
N THR A 538 -5.95 3.45 -1.07
CA THR A 538 -6.08 2.97 0.30
C THR A 538 -4.72 2.76 0.99
N SER A 539 -4.52 3.38 2.14
CA SER A 539 -3.40 3.12 3.06
C SER A 539 -3.88 2.33 4.28
N LEU A 540 -3.14 1.30 4.65
CA LEU A 540 -3.33 0.51 5.85
C LEU A 540 -2.66 1.18 7.05
N SER A 541 -3.39 2.00 7.76
CA SER A 541 -3.17 2.25 9.19
C SER A 541 -4.45 1.88 9.91
N SER A 542 -4.36 1.44 11.15
CA SER A 542 -5.46 0.98 12.00
C SER A 542 -6.55 2.04 12.19
N LYS A 543 -7.20 2.42 11.09
CA LYS A 543 -8.44 3.17 11.09
C LYS A 543 -9.55 2.17 11.36
N LYS A 544 -10.44 2.47 12.30
CA LYS A 544 -11.81 2.00 12.22
C LYS A 544 -12.39 2.57 10.92
N GLU A 545 -12.07 1.90 9.79
CA GLU A 545 -12.82 2.08 8.56
C GLU A 545 -14.30 1.92 8.94
N ASN A 546 -15.20 2.56 8.21
CA ASN A 546 -16.60 2.17 8.14
C ASN A 546 -16.63 0.74 7.56
N ARG A 547 -16.20 -0.23 8.37
CA ARG A 547 -16.24 -1.65 8.01
C ARG A 547 -17.70 -1.99 7.89
N SER A 548 -18.06 -2.66 6.82
CA SER A 548 -19.36 -3.30 6.70
C SER A 548 -19.67 -4.00 8.03
N PRO A 549 -20.91 -3.95 8.56
CA PRO A 549 -21.28 -4.74 9.72
C PRO A 549 -20.91 -6.22 9.58
N LEU A 550 -20.73 -6.69 8.34
CA LEU A 550 -20.34 -8.05 7.98
C LEU A 550 -18.83 -8.30 8.05
N ASP A 551 -17.99 -7.25 8.06
CA ASP A 551 -16.52 -7.38 7.96
C ASP A 551 -15.92 -8.32 9.01
N LYS A 552 -16.40 -8.28 10.25
CA LYS A 552 -15.88 -9.14 11.32
C LYS A 552 -16.13 -10.63 11.03
N TYR A 553 -17.28 -10.98 10.43
CA TYR A 553 -17.64 -12.35 10.10
C TYR A 553 -16.93 -12.84 8.84
N GLU A 554 -16.86 -11.97 7.82
CA GLU A 554 -16.09 -12.23 6.61
C GLU A 554 -14.61 -12.43 6.92
N ARG A 555 -14.04 -11.56 7.79
CA ARG A 555 -12.66 -11.63 8.23
C ARG A 555 -12.33 -12.94 8.94
N GLU A 556 -13.26 -13.46 9.74
CA GLU A 556 -13.10 -14.74 10.43
C GLU A 556 -13.05 -15.91 9.44
N LEU A 557 -13.89 -15.92 8.41
CA LEU A 557 -13.83 -16.93 7.35
C LEU A 557 -12.51 -16.84 6.56
N ILE A 558 -12.04 -15.63 6.24
CA ILE A 558 -10.75 -15.44 5.58
C ILE A 558 -9.59 -15.90 6.46
N ARG A 559 -9.70 -15.74 7.79
CA ARG A 559 -8.72 -16.27 8.74
C ARG A 559 -8.61 -17.80 8.65
N TYR A 560 -9.74 -18.50 8.56
CA TYR A 560 -9.72 -19.96 8.35
C TYR A 560 -9.12 -20.35 6.99
N VAL A 561 -9.43 -19.60 5.93
CA VAL A 561 -8.83 -19.86 4.61
C VAL A 561 -7.32 -19.65 4.62
N VAL A 562 -6.83 -18.57 5.20
CA VAL A 562 -5.39 -18.26 5.25
C VAL A 562 -4.64 -19.27 6.13
N ARG A 563 -5.18 -19.64 7.29
CA ARG A 563 -4.52 -20.54 8.26
C ARG A 563 -4.64 -22.02 7.91
N TYR A 564 -5.78 -22.44 7.37
CA TYR A 564 -6.13 -23.87 7.24
C TYR A 564 -6.70 -24.24 5.87
N GLY A 565 -6.64 -23.37 4.87
CA GLY A 565 -7.40 -23.50 3.63
C GLY A 565 -7.23 -24.82 2.89
N TYR A 566 -6.03 -25.41 2.86
CA TYR A 566 -5.78 -26.71 2.23
C TYR A 566 -5.87 -27.90 3.19
N ARG A 567 -6.32 -27.69 4.43
CA ARG A 567 -6.57 -28.80 5.37
C ARG A 567 -7.87 -29.51 5.01
N ASP A 568 -7.86 -30.84 5.18
CA ASP A 568 -9.02 -31.70 5.01
C ASP A 568 -10.06 -31.40 6.09
N LEU A 569 -11.34 -31.19 5.69
CA LEU A 569 -12.42 -30.83 6.58
C LEU A 569 -13.49 -31.93 6.67
N PHE A 570 -14.06 -32.34 5.55
CA PHE A 570 -15.10 -33.36 5.46
C PHE A 570 -14.80 -34.36 4.35
N GLU A 571 -15.15 -35.63 4.58
CA GLU A 571 -15.14 -36.65 3.54
C GLU A 571 -16.39 -36.53 2.68
N THR A 572 -16.21 -36.46 1.36
CA THR A 572 -17.33 -36.42 0.40
C THR A 572 -17.95 -37.81 0.22
N THR A 573 -19.15 -37.87 -0.36
CA THR A 573 -19.82 -39.13 -0.69
C THR A 573 -19.05 -40.01 -1.68
N THR A 574 -18.06 -39.44 -2.37
CA THR A 574 -17.17 -40.13 -3.32
C THR A 574 -15.87 -40.63 -2.69
N GLY A 575 -15.68 -40.48 -1.38
CA GLY A 575 -14.48 -40.90 -0.65
C GLY A 575 -13.28 -39.92 -0.80
N THR A 576 -13.49 -38.74 -1.36
CA THR A 576 -12.49 -37.66 -1.43
C THR A 576 -12.68 -36.67 -0.29
N TRP A 577 -11.58 -36.09 0.20
CA TRP A 577 -11.64 -35.06 1.25
C TRP A 577 -11.85 -33.68 0.67
N GLN A 578 -12.82 -32.95 1.21
CA GLN A 578 -13.08 -31.55 0.86
C GLN A 578 -12.21 -30.64 1.71
N LYS A 579 -11.52 -29.71 1.06
CA LYS A 579 -10.64 -28.75 1.74
C LYS A 579 -11.44 -27.60 2.37
N VAL A 580 -10.89 -27.00 3.41
CA VAL A 580 -11.53 -25.87 4.14
C VAL A 580 -11.97 -24.75 3.19
N TRP A 581 -11.11 -24.28 2.29
CA TRP A 581 -11.46 -23.19 1.38
C TRP A 581 -12.58 -23.60 0.40
N GLU A 582 -12.59 -24.85 -0.07
CA GLU A 582 -13.61 -25.38 -0.99
C GLU A 582 -14.97 -25.39 -0.29
N TYR A 583 -15.02 -25.91 0.94
CA TYR A 583 -16.25 -25.95 1.73
C TYR A 583 -16.84 -24.56 1.99
N ILE A 584 -16.00 -23.59 2.36
CA ILE A 584 -16.44 -22.19 2.57
C ILE A 584 -17.03 -21.61 1.30
N VAL A 585 -16.35 -21.79 0.16
CA VAL A 585 -16.80 -21.24 -1.13
C VAL A 585 -18.11 -21.89 -1.57
N GLU A 586 -18.22 -23.22 -1.49
CA GLU A 586 -19.40 -23.95 -1.90
C GLU A 586 -20.62 -23.61 -1.02
N GLU A 587 -20.45 -23.54 0.30
CA GLU A 587 -21.54 -23.17 1.23
C GLU A 587 -22.03 -21.73 1.06
N LEU A 588 -21.15 -20.78 0.73
CA LEU A 588 -21.54 -19.42 0.41
C LEU A 588 -22.20 -19.32 -0.97
N ALA A 589 -21.70 -20.09 -1.96
CA ALA A 589 -22.25 -20.11 -3.32
C ALA A 589 -23.68 -20.69 -3.36
N ILE A 590 -24.00 -21.65 -2.49
CA ILE A 590 -25.38 -22.22 -2.38
C ILE A 590 -26.41 -21.12 -2.12
N ASP A 591 -26.09 -20.14 -1.30
CA ASP A 591 -26.99 -19.04 -0.94
C ASP A 591 -26.71 -17.74 -1.73
N ASN A 592 -25.86 -17.79 -2.79
CA ASN A 592 -25.41 -16.63 -3.57
C ASN A 592 -24.77 -15.51 -2.73
N ILE A 593 -24.11 -15.88 -1.64
CA ILE A 593 -23.40 -14.92 -0.77
C ILE A 593 -22.00 -14.68 -1.34
N ALA A 594 -21.66 -13.41 -1.57
CA ALA A 594 -20.32 -12.99 -1.95
C ALA A 594 -19.73 -12.10 -0.86
N PHE A 595 -18.43 -12.18 -0.66
CA PHE A 595 -17.71 -11.27 0.26
C PHE A 595 -17.93 -9.81 -0.13
N SER A 596 -18.25 -8.97 0.82
CA SER A 596 -18.46 -7.53 0.60
C SER A 596 -17.12 -6.80 0.38
N ASN A 597 -16.05 -7.28 1.01
CA ASN A 597 -14.72 -6.70 0.89
C ASN A 597 -13.98 -7.25 -0.36
N PRO A 598 -13.57 -6.39 -1.31
CA PRO A 598 -12.86 -6.82 -2.52
C PRO A 598 -11.55 -7.56 -2.23
N LEU A 599 -10.86 -7.20 -1.14
CA LEU A 599 -9.61 -7.85 -0.73
C LEU A 599 -9.85 -9.31 -0.32
N TYR A 600 -10.94 -9.59 0.42
CA TYR A 600 -11.30 -10.95 0.83
C TYR A 600 -11.69 -11.82 -0.37
N LYS A 601 -12.46 -11.25 -1.29
CA LYS A 601 -12.79 -11.92 -2.54
C LYS A 601 -11.54 -12.30 -3.33
N HIS A 602 -10.59 -11.39 -3.43
CA HIS A 602 -9.33 -11.63 -4.13
C HIS A 602 -8.47 -12.71 -3.45
N ILE A 603 -8.44 -12.78 -2.12
CA ILE A 603 -7.76 -13.86 -1.37
C ILE A 603 -8.36 -15.23 -1.70
N ILE A 604 -9.69 -15.36 -1.77
CA ILE A 604 -10.36 -16.61 -2.16
C ILE A 604 -10.02 -17.01 -3.61
N GLU A 605 -10.04 -16.05 -4.53
CA GLU A 605 -9.66 -16.28 -5.93
C GLU A 605 -8.21 -16.78 -6.05
N LEU A 606 -7.30 -16.17 -5.32
CA LEU A 606 -5.90 -16.60 -5.26
C LEU A 606 -5.76 -17.98 -4.65
N ALA A 607 -6.45 -18.29 -3.56
CA ALA A 607 -6.44 -19.61 -2.95
C ALA A 607 -6.88 -20.70 -3.95
N SER A 608 -7.96 -20.45 -4.68
CA SER A 608 -8.44 -21.40 -5.70
C SER A 608 -7.46 -21.67 -6.83
N GLN A 609 -6.72 -20.64 -7.27
CA GLN A 609 -5.72 -20.71 -8.35
C GLN A 609 -4.48 -21.51 -7.97
N GLN A 610 -4.17 -21.67 -6.68
CA GLN A 610 -2.98 -22.39 -6.23
C GLN A 610 -3.17 -23.91 -6.15
N ARG A 611 -4.35 -24.44 -6.43
CA ARG A 611 -4.67 -25.87 -6.28
C ARG A 611 -3.70 -26.80 -7.02
N GLU A 612 -3.46 -26.54 -8.30
CA GLU A 612 -2.56 -27.35 -9.12
C GLU A 612 -1.11 -27.21 -8.68
N HIS A 613 -0.70 -25.99 -8.31
CA HIS A 613 0.66 -25.72 -7.85
C HIS A 613 0.97 -26.44 -6.54
N VAL A 614 0.05 -26.43 -5.58
CA VAL A 614 0.19 -27.17 -4.31
C VAL A 614 0.33 -28.68 -4.57
N ALA A 615 -0.53 -29.23 -5.42
CA ALA A 615 -0.48 -30.66 -5.75
C ALA A 615 0.88 -31.04 -6.38
N GLN A 616 1.43 -30.20 -7.26
CA GLN A 616 2.75 -30.41 -7.84
C GLN A 616 3.85 -30.35 -6.77
N GLN A 617 3.82 -29.37 -5.87
CA GLN A 617 4.83 -29.24 -4.80
C GLN A 617 4.78 -30.41 -3.82
N VAL A 618 3.59 -30.86 -3.41
CA VAL A 618 3.41 -32.03 -2.56
C VAL A 618 3.97 -33.28 -3.25
N SER A 619 3.72 -33.42 -4.56
CA SER A 619 4.29 -34.55 -5.35
C SER A 619 5.81 -34.49 -5.41
N SER A 620 6.40 -33.32 -5.61
CA SER A 620 7.85 -33.12 -5.63
C SER A 620 8.48 -33.43 -4.27
N LEU A 621 7.87 -32.92 -3.18
CA LEU A 621 8.32 -33.20 -1.81
C LEU A 621 8.24 -34.70 -1.49
N ARG A 622 7.17 -35.37 -1.93
CA ARG A 622 7.01 -36.80 -1.77
C ARG A 622 8.14 -37.59 -2.47
N GLN A 623 8.51 -37.17 -3.69
CA GLN A 623 9.63 -37.79 -4.43
C GLN A 623 10.97 -37.58 -3.73
N GLU A 624 11.17 -36.45 -3.07
CA GLU A 624 12.38 -36.13 -2.29
C GLU A 624 12.44 -36.92 -0.98
N LEU A 625 11.31 -37.11 -0.29
CA LEU A 625 11.25 -37.81 1.00
C LEU A 625 11.31 -39.33 0.85
N LEU A 626 10.76 -39.91 -0.21
CA LEU A 626 10.73 -41.35 -0.41
C LEU A 626 12.11 -42.06 -0.27
N PRO A 627 13.20 -41.60 -0.91
CA PRO A 627 14.51 -42.23 -0.73
C PRO A 627 15.02 -42.09 0.72
N LYS A 628 14.83 -40.91 1.36
CA LYS A 628 15.27 -40.69 2.75
C LYS A 628 14.55 -41.64 3.73
N VAL A 629 13.23 -41.78 3.54
CA VAL A 629 12.37 -42.69 4.31
C VAL A 629 12.81 -44.15 4.10
N GLN A 630 13.14 -44.56 2.86
CA GLN A 630 13.60 -45.88 2.58
C GLN A 630 14.97 -46.17 3.23
N ASP A 631 15.88 -45.22 3.22
CA ASP A 631 17.18 -45.33 3.89
C ASP A 631 17.03 -45.47 5.42
N GLN A 632 16.16 -44.64 6.05
CA GLN A 632 15.83 -44.75 7.48
C GLN A 632 15.22 -46.11 7.85
N ILE A 633 14.26 -46.59 7.02
CA ILE A 633 13.67 -47.90 7.21
C ILE A 633 14.75 -49.01 7.16
N ASN A 634 15.63 -48.95 6.19
CA ASN A 634 16.72 -49.94 6.04
C ASN A 634 17.69 -49.92 7.24
N GLU A 635 18.04 -48.72 7.72
CA GLU A 635 18.93 -48.57 8.86
C GLU A 635 18.32 -49.14 10.16
N ILE A 636 17.04 -48.85 10.43
CA ILE A 636 16.35 -49.38 11.63
C ILE A 636 16.14 -50.90 11.51
N ILE A 637 15.82 -51.44 10.34
CA ILE A 637 15.69 -52.87 10.11
C ILE A 637 17.04 -53.58 10.37
N GLU A 638 18.13 -53.00 9.93
CA GLU A 638 19.48 -53.56 10.18
C GLU A 638 19.81 -53.56 11.69
N GLN A 639 19.45 -52.53 12.41
CA GLN A 639 19.59 -52.45 13.87
C GLN A 639 18.73 -53.53 14.57
N ILE A 640 17.46 -53.70 14.19
CA ILE A 640 16.57 -54.75 14.73
C ILE A 640 17.13 -56.16 14.47
N ARG A 641 17.74 -56.42 13.31
CA ARG A 641 18.35 -57.72 12.96
C ARG A 641 19.55 -58.03 13.82
N LEU A 642 20.31 -57.03 14.24
CA LEU A 642 21.47 -57.19 15.14
C LEU A 642 21.08 -57.44 16.61
N GLU A 643 19.85 -57.13 17.02
CA GLU A 643 19.37 -57.41 18.38
C GLU A 643 19.26 -58.93 18.62
N ASN A 644 19.54 -59.37 19.86
CA ASN A 644 19.30 -60.75 20.29
C ASN A 644 17.83 -60.94 20.65
N GLY A 645 17.05 -61.72 19.87
CA GLY A 645 15.59 -61.93 20.10
C GLY A 645 14.98 -62.95 19.18
N ASP A 646 13.74 -63.32 19.47
CA ASP A 646 12.98 -64.28 18.66
C ASP A 646 12.61 -63.71 17.27
N ILE A 647 12.58 -64.56 16.26
CA ILE A 647 12.34 -64.17 14.87
C ILE A 647 10.98 -63.49 14.71
N THR A 648 9.94 -63.98 15.39
CA THR A 648 8.57 -63.45 15.34
C THR A 648 8.48 -62.02 15.93
N ASP A 649 9.22 -61.74 17.00
CA ASP A 649 9.27 -60.44 17.64
C ASP A 649 10.04 -59.40 16.79
N LYS A 650 11.11 -59.84 16.11
CA LYS A 650 11.84 -59.02 15.13
C LYS A 650 10.96 -58.62 13.93
N GLN A 651 10.24 -59.56 13.36
CA GLN A 651 9.33 -59.29 12.24
C GLN A 651 8.21 -58.31 12.63
N ARG A 652 7.69 -58.44 13.86
CA ARG A 652 6.70 -57.45 14.36
C ARG A 652 7.31 -56.07 14.49
N LYS A 653 8.50 -55.93 15.11
CA LYS A 653 9.24 -54.68 15.25
C LYS A 653 9.60 -54.07 13.89
N GLU A 654 10.02 -54.86 12.91
CA GLU A 654 10.27 -54.36 11.54
C GLU A 654 8.98 -53.81 10.88
N ALA A 655 7.82 -54.44 11.07
CA ALA A 655 6.54 -53.99 10.54
C ALA A 655 6.10 -52.66 11.21
N GLU A 656 6.17 -52.58 12.54
CA GLU A 656 5.86 -51.41 13.32
C GLU A 656 6.78 -50.22 12.97
N ALA A 657 8.09 -50.47 12.75
CA ALA A 657 9.01 -49.43 12.33
C ALA A 657 8.70 -48.88 10.94
N ARG A 658 8.37 -49.76 9.98
CA ARG A 658 7.95 -49.35 8.62
C ARG A 658 6.68 -48.51 8.65
N GLU A 659 5.68 -48.93 9.43
CA GLU A 659 4.42 -48.22 9.58
C GLU A 659 4.64 -46.83 10.21
N ASN A 660 5.38 -46.74 11.31
CA ASN A 660 5.68 -45.47 11.99
C ASN A 660 6.40 -44.47 11.10
N ILE A 661 7.45 -44.91 10.36
CA ILE A 661 8.22 -44.00 9.50
C ILE A 661 7.36 -43.56 8.29
N THR A 662 6.55 -44.46 7.74
CA THR A 662 5.65 -44.13 6.63
C THR A 662 4.56 -43.14 7.09
N GLU A 663 4.04 -43.27 8.32
CA GLU A 663 3.06 -42.38 8.89
C GLU A 663 3.67 -40.99 9.17
N GLN A 664 4.90 -40.91 9.68
CA GLN A 664 5.64 -39.65 9.84
C GLN A 664 5.80 -38.92 8.50
N MET A 665 6.12 -39.63 7.40
CA MET A 665 6.17 -39.00 6.08
C MET A 665 4.81 -38.45 5.63
N LYS A 666 3.72 -39.17 5.89
CA LYS A 666 2.36 -38.69 5.57
C LYS A 666 2.01 -37.46 6.37
N GLU A 667 2.33 -37.43 7.67
CA GLU A 667 2.11 -36.27 8.55
C GLU A 667 2.92 -35.06 8.07
N GLU A 668 4.15 -35.25 7.59
CA GLU A 668 4.99 -34.19 7.05
C GLU A 668 4.38 -33.60 5.77
N LEU A 669 3.92 -34.45 4.84
CA LEU A 669 3.25 -34.02 3.62
C LEU A 669 1.94 -33.29 3.90
N GLN A 670 1.12 -33.79 4.83
CA GLN A 670 -0.13 -33.12 5.24
C GLN A 670 0.14 -31.78 5.93
N THR A 671 1.19 -31.70 6.73
CA THR A 671 1.59 -30.46 7.39
C THR A 671 2.06 -29.43 6.37
N PHE A 672 2.84 -29.85 5.37
CA PHE A 672 3.27 -28.99 4.27
C PHE A 672 2.06 -28.44 3.49
N GLU A 673 1.12 -29.33 3.09
CA GLU A 673 -0.08 -28.94 2.34
C GLU A 673 -0.98 -28.00 3.15
N SER A 674 -1.24 -28.30 4.42
CA SER A 674 -2.11 -27.48 5.28
C SER A 674 -1.58 -26.08 5.56
N ASN A 675 -0.26 -25.91 5.65
CA ASN A 675 0.39 -24.63 5.93
C ASN A 675 0.76 -23.85 4.65
N PHE A 676 0.42 -24.37 3.47
CA PHE A 676 0.81 -23.74 2.20
C PHE A 676 0.24 -22.33 2.05
N LEU A 677 -1.08 -22.13 2.26
CA LEU A 677 -1.70 -20.83 2.09
C LEU A 677 -1.23 -19.81 3.13
N GLU A 678 -0.93 -20.23 4.34
CA GLU A 678 -0.33 -19.37 5.36
C GLU A 678 0.99 -18.77 4.87
N ARG A 679 1.89 -19.62 4.34
CA ARG A 679 3.17 -19.16 3.76
C ARG A 679 2.96 -18.33 2.51
N TYR A 680 2.10 -18.76 1.61
CA TYR A 680 1.81 -18.09 0.34
C TYR A 680 1.33 -16.65 0.56
N PHE A 681 0.32 -16.44 1.42
CA PHE A 681 -0.23 -15.10 1.66
C PHE A 681 0.66 -14.22 2.52
N THR A 682 1.39 -14.76 3.50
CA THR A 682 2.33 -13.96 4.31
C THR A 682 3.51 -13.43 3.50
N THR A 683 3.85 -14.07 2.39
CA THR A 683 4.95 -13.68 1.49
C THR A 683 4.48 -13.06 0.17
N TYR A 684 3.17 -12.84 0.04
CA TYR A 684 2.58 -12.33 -1.20
C TYR A 684 3.11 -10.93 -1.57
N PRO A 685 3.38 -10.64 -2.87
CA PRO A 685 3.97 -9.36 -3.29
C PRO A 685 3.13 -8.13 -2.99
N ASP A 686 1.80 -8.27 -2.93
CA ASP A 686 0.91 -7.18 -2.53
C ASP A 686 0.95 -7.03 -1.01
N THR A 687 1.41 -5.87 -0.57
CA THR A 687 1.58 -5.55 0.86
C THR A 687 0.25 -5.55 1.63
N GLN A 688 -0.88 -5.24 0.99
CA GLN A 688 -2.19 -5.27 1.64
C GLN A 688 -2.60 -6.71 2.00
N ILE A 689 -2.39 -7.65 1.07
CA ILE A 689 -2.68 -9.07 1.28
C ILE A 689 -1.74 -9.64 2.34
N SER A 690 -0.44 -9.38 2.21
CA SER A 690 0.55 -9.97 3.12
C SER A 690 0.45 -9.45 4.55
N LEU A 691 0.20 -8.15 4.74
CA LEU A 691 -0.03 -7.57 6.08
C LEU A 691 -1.31 -8.10 6.71
N LEU A 692 -2.40 -8.21 5.94
CA LEU A 692 -3.62 -8.84 6.41
C LEU A 692 -3.37 -10.30 6.81
N ALA A 693 -2.67 -11.07 5.98
CA ALA A 693 -2.35 -12.46 6.30
C ALA A 693 -1.51 -12.58 7.57
N VAL A 694 -0.48 -11.75 7.74
CA VAL A 694 0.34 -11.71 8.97
C VAL A 694 -0.50 -11.35 10.19
N ASP A 695 -1.46 -10.43 10.06
CA ASP A 695 -2.37 -10.07 11.14
C ASP A 695 -3.30 -11.23 11.54
N LEU A 696 -3.81 -11.98 10.55
CA LEU A 696 -4.68 -13.14 10.74
C LEU A 696 -3.95 -14.37 11.33
N VAL A 697 -2.65 -14.50 11.07
CA VAL A 697 -1.80 -15.61 11.50
C VAL A 697 -1.15 -15.37 12.85
N SER A 698 -0.89 -14.10 13.21
CA SER A 698 -0.15 -13.73 14.42
C SER A 698 -0.97 -13.92 15.69
N ASP A 699 -0.48 -14.78 16.59
CA ASP A 699 -1.08 -14.99 17.91
C ASP A 699 -0.31 -14.21 18.98
N LYS A 700 -0.99 -13.34 19.72
CA LYS A 700 -0.41 -12.57 20.84
C LYS A 700 -0.06 -13.44 22.02
N TYR A 701 -0.82 -14.51 22.26
CA TYR A 701 -0.65 -15.44 23.36
C TYR A 701 -0.64 -16.88 22.84
N GLN A 702 0.30 -17.68 23.32
CA GLN A 702 0.33 -19.13 23.06
C GLN A 702 0.18 -19.86 24.39
N LEU A 703 -0.50 -21.02 24.35
CA LEU A 703 -0.63 -21.91 25.50
C LEU A 703 0.77 -22.34 25.98
N SER A 704 1.02 -22.23 27.26
CA SER A 704 2.31 -22.68 27.81
C SER A 704 2.42 -24.22 27.76
N LYS A 705 3.60 -24.73 27.47
CA LYS A 705 3.90 -26.17 27.45
C LYS A 705 3.56 -26.89 28.77
N VAL A 706 3.39 -26.14 29.89
CA VAL A 706 3.01 -26.69 31.19
C VAL A 706 1.55 -27.15 31.19
N HIS A 707 0.64 -26.41 30.53
CA HIS A 707 -0.77 -26.81 30.45
C HIS A 707 -1.01 -28.00 29.52
N THR A 708 -0.23 -28.13 28.44
CA THR A 708 -0.35 -29.25 27.50
C THR A 708 0.24 -30.57 28.04
N LYS A 709 1.05 -30.52 29.10
CA LYS A 709 1.69 -31.69 29.67
C LYS A 709 0.75 -32.57 30.51
N TYR A 710 -0.30 -31.99 31.07
CA TYR A 710 -1.23 -32.67 32.00
C TYR A 710 -2.64 -32.92 31.46
N GLN A 711 -3.06 -32.22 30.42
CA GLN A 711 -4.30 -32.44 29.69
C GLN A 711 -4.09 -32.18 28.19
N LYS A 712 -4.62 -33.07 27.34
CA LYS A 712 -4.68 -32.84 25.89
C LYS A 712 -5.72 -31.72 25.64
N VAL A 713 -5.24 -30.49 25.53
CA VAL A 713 -6.09 -29.34 25.18
C VAL A 713 -6.35 -29.42 23.69
N GLU A 714 -7.61 -29.55 23.28
CA GLU A 714 -8.00 -29.48 21.88
C GLU A 714 -7.58 -28.12 21.30
N THR A 715 -6.86 -28.17 20.20
CA THR A 715 -6.44 -26.96 19.49
C THR A 715 -7.55 -26.48 18.54
N GLU A 716 -7.46 -25.25 18.07
CA GLU A 716 -8.37 -24.74 17.05
C GLU A 716 -8.40 -25.66 15.81
N SER A 717 -7.25 -26.21 15.44
CA SER A 717 -7.13 -27.12 14.31
C SER A 717 -7.88 -28.43 14.48
N ASP A 718 -8.13 -28.88 15.70
CA ASP A 718 -8.86 -30.12 15.99
C ASP A 718 -10.38 -29.95 15.92
N ARG A 719 -10.85 -28.69 15.99
CA ARG A 719 -12.27 -28.31 16.01
C ARG A 719 -12.76 -27.59 14.75
N LEU A 720 -12.01 -27.61 13.66
CA LEU A 720 -12.38 -26.91 12.42
C LEU A 720 -13.73 -27.39 11.88
N TRP A 721 -14.05 -28.68 12.04
CA TRP A 721 -15.31 -29.29 11.62
C TRP A 721 -16.54 -28.70 12.32
N GLU A 722 -16.38 -28.08 13.48
CA GLU A 722 -17.41 -27.37 14.25
C GLU A 722 -17.35 -25.86 13.99
N LEU A 723 -16.13 -25.28 14.03
CA LEU A 723 -15.90 -23.84 14.02
C LEU A 723 -16.23 -23.21 12.66
N ILE A 724 -15.88 -23.86 11.55
CA ILE A 724 -16.09 -23.31 10.19
C ILE A 724 -17.57 -23.26 9.82
N PRO A 725 -18.38 -24.35 9.97
CA PRO A 725 -19.81 -24.26 9.73
C PRO A 725 -20.48 -23.21 10.61
N ARG A 726 -20.08 -23.11 11.89
CA ARG A 726 -20.58 -22.09 12.81
C ARG A 726 -20.30 -20.67 12.32
N ALA A 727 -19.07 -20.37 11.89
CA ALA A 727 -18.70 -19.06 11.36
C ALA A 727 -19.50 -18.71 10.09
N ILE A 728 -19.76 -19.68 9.22
CA ILE A 728 -20.62 -19.49 8.03
C ILE A 728 -22.06 -19.15 8.47
N TYR A 729 -22.61 -19.87 9.45
CA TYR A 729 -23.96 -19.58 9.97
C TYR A 729 -24.02 -18.20 10.64
N GLU A 730 -22.99 -17.78 11.37
CA GLU A 730 -22.90 -16.45 11.97
C GLU A 730 -22.89 -15.34 10.88
N LEU A 731 -22.18 -15.54 9.76
CA LEU A 731 -22.22 -14.62 8.62
C LEU A 731 -23.62 -14.58 7.98
N LYS A 732 -24.23 -15.76 7.73
CA LYS A 732 -25.59 -15.86 7.17
C LYS A 732 -26.62 -15.16 8.07
N ASN A 733 -26.52 -15.33 9.38
CA ASN A 733 -27.39 -14.65 10.36
C ASN A 733 -27.21 -13.13 10.32
N ALA A 734 -25.97 -12.64 10.25
CA ALA A 734 -25.69 -11.21 10.18
C ALA A 734 -26.25 -10.57 8.88
N ILE A 735 -26.19 -11.27 7.76
CA ILE A 735 -26.81 -10.83 6.49
C ILE A 735 -28.33 -10.75 6.62
N LEU A 736 -28.97 -11.77 7.25
CA LEU A 736 -30.42 -11.77 7.49
C LEU A 736 -30.82 -10.60 8.40
N GLU A 737 -30.09 -10.33 9.47
CA GLU A 737 -30.36 -9.19 10.37
C GLU A 737 -30.27 -7.85 9.64
N GLN A 738 -29.28 -7.69 8.77
CA GLN A 738 -29.13 -6.49 7.95
C GLN A 738 -30.32 -6.33 6.97
N THR A 739 -30.72 -7.43 6.32
CA THR A 739 -31.85 -7.43 5.38
C THR A 739 -33.16 -7.12 6.10
N ILE A 740 -33.40 -7.73 7.26
CA ILE A 740 -34.59 -7.46 8.10
C ILE A 740 -34.66 -5.98 8.47
N LYS A 741 -33.52 -5.38 8.87
CA LYS A 741 -33.46 -3.96 9.21
C LYS A 741 -33.80 -3.08 8.01
N GLN A 742 -33.29 -3.38 6.83
CA GLN A 742 -33.61 -2.65 5.60
C GLN A 742 -35.10 -2.75 5.23
N ILE A 743 -35.71 -3.94 5.39
CA ILE A 743 -37.14 -4.12 5.14
C ILE A 743 -37.96 -3.33 6.15
N GLN A 744 -37.59 -3.31 7.44
CA GLN A 744 -38.25 -2.49 8.46
C GLN A 744 -38.16 -0.98 8.15
N GLU A 745 -37.03 -0.50 7.61
CA GLU A 745 -36.90 0.88 7.15
C GLU A 745 -37.85 1.16 5.97
N LYS A 746 -37.92 0.24 4.98
CA LYS A 746 -38.84 0.35 3.85
C LYS A 746 -40.32 0.30 4.29
N ILE A 747 -40.68 -0.49 5.29
CA ILE A 747 -42.04 -0.50 5.88
C ILE A 747 -42.37 0.88 6.48
N LYS A 748 -41.43 1.51 7.19
CA LYS A 748 -41.63 2.87 7.71
C LYS A 748 -41.84 3.90 6.62
N GLU A 749 -41.07 3.84 5.54
CA GLU A 749 -41.22 4.73 4.36
C GLU A 749 -42.57 4.49 3.66
N ALA A 750 -42.97 3.24 3.43
CA ALA A 750 -44.26 2.90 2.84
C ALA A 750 -45.43 3.34 3.72
N THR A 751 -45.28 3.28 5.04
CA THR A 751 -46.31 3.76 6.00
C THR A 751 -46.46 5.28 5.92
N GLN A 752 -45.35 6.03 5.78
CA GLN A 752 -45.40 7.47 5.58
C GLN A 752 -46.07 7.85 4.26
N ASN A 753 -45.88 7.05 3.22
CA ASN A 753 -46.47 7.25 1.89
C ASN A 753 -47.89 6.69 1.77
N LYS A 754 -48.42 6.04 2.80
CA LYS A 754 -49.77 5.41 2.87
C LYS A 754 -49.98 4.34 1.78
N ASP A 755 -48.95 3.65 1.38
CA ASP A 755 -48.97 2.58 0.36
C ASP A 755 -49.25 1.23 1.03
N ASN A 756 -50.53 0.92 1.20
CA ASN A 756 -51.00 -0.25 1.96
C ASN A 756 -50.63 -1.58 1.28
N GLU A 757 -50.62 -1.68 -0.05
CA GLU A 757 -50.24 -2.91 -0.75
C GLU A 757 -48.76 -3.26 -0.48
N LYS A 758 -47.91 -2.26 -0.59
CA LYS A 758 -46.47 -2.42 -0.34
C LYS A 758 -46.12 -2.71 1.11
N ILE A 759 -46.91 -2.18 2.04
CA ILE A 759 -46.75 -2.50 3.49
C ILE A 759 -47.06 -3.98 3.74
N ILE A 760 -48.11 -4.54 3.15
CA ILE A 760 -48.46 -5.96 3.32
C ILE A 760 -47.38 -6.87 2.76
N GLU A 761 -46.94 -6.61 1.53
CA GLU A 761 -45.84 -7.37 0.90
C GLU A 761 -44.55 -7.36 1.73
N LEU A 762 -44.14 -6.17 2.21
CA LEU A 762 -42.93 -6.04 3.02
C LEU A 762 -43.07 -6.67 4.42
N MET A 763 -44.29 -6.68 5.01
CA MET A 763 -44.57 -7.38 6.27
C MET A 763 -44.49 -8.91 6.10
N GLU A 764 -45.01 -9.46 5.02
CA GLU A 764 -44.91 -10.90 4.70
C GLU A 764 -43.42 -11.29 4.54
N GLN A 765 -42.63 -10.52 3.77
CA GLN A 765 -41.20 -10.73 3.65
C GLN A 765 -40.47 -10.67 4.99
N ASN A 766 -40.81 -9.71 5.83
CA ASN A 766 -40.24 -9.60 7.18
C ASN A 766 -40.53 -10.82 8.07
N VAL A 767 -41.73 -11.37 7.99
CA VAL A 767 -42.14 -12.58 8.73
C VAL A 767 -41.32 -13.79 8.26
N GLU A 768 -41.22 -14.01 6.95
CA GLU A 768 -40.41 -15.09 6.36
C GLU A 768 -38.96 -15.04 6.79
N LEU A 769 -38.32 -13.85 6.70
CA LEU A 769 -36.91 -13.69 7.09
C LEU A 769 -36.70 -13.90 8.61
N ASN A 770 -37.63 -13.49 9.47
CA ASN A 770 -37.54 -13.76 10.89
C ASN A 770 -37.73 -15.26 11.22
N GLN A 771 -38.53 -16.01 10.45
CA GLN A 771 -38.63 -17.47 10.59
C GLN A 771 -37.32 -18.16 10.21
N LEU A 772 -36.68 -17.74 9.09
CA LEU A 772 -35.38 -18.24 8.65
C LEU A 772 -34.31 -17.94 9.71
N ARG A 773 -34.28 -16.71 10.23
CA ARG A 773 -33.35 -16.30 11.29
C ARG A 773 -33.54 -17.16 12.57
N THR A 774 -34.78 -17.43 12.97
CA THR A 774 -35.07 -18.27 14.13
C THR A 774 -34.57 -19.71 13.96
N THR A 775 -34.65 -20.22 12.73
CA THR A 775 -34.16 -21.57 12.40
C THR A 775 -32.65 -21.62 12.42
N LEU A 776 -32.00 -20.60 11.88
CA LEU A 776 -30.54 -20.48 11.85
C LEU A 776 -29.96 -20.33 13.27
N ALA A 777 -30.59 -19.51 14.12
CA ALA A 777 -30.13 -19.26 15.46
C ALA A 777 -30.22 -20.53 16.35
N LYS A 778 -31.17 -21.42 16.09
CA LYS A 778 -31.23 -22.74 16.77
C LYS A 778 -30.01 -23.60 16.44
N GLN A 779 -29.46 -23.49 15.25
CA GLN A 779 -28.24 -24.21 14.85
C GLN A 779 -26.96 -23.62 15.44
N ILE A 780 -26.93 -22.31 15.64
CA ILE A 780 -25.80 -21.61 16.29
C ILE A 780 -25.79 -21.84 17.81
N GLY A 781 -26.93 -22.25 18.39
CA GLY A 781 -27.08 -22.42 19.82
C GLY A 781 -27.34 -21.12 20.60
N ASP A 782 -27.66 -20.04 19.91
CA ASP A 782 -27.95 -18.73 20.51
C ASP A 782 -29.39 -18.65 21.04
N ARG A 783 -29.55 -18.11 22.25
CA ARG A 783 -30.87 -17.74 22.80
C ARG A 783 -31.34 -16.46 22.10
N ILE A 784 -32.39 -16.59 21.27
CA ILE A 784 -33.05 -15.42 20.70
C ILE A 784 -33.83 -14.70 21.76
N ILE A 785 -33.40 -13.50 22.16
CA ILE A 785 -34.21 -12.55 22.90
C ILE A 785 -35.02 -11.78 21.86
N SER A 786 -36.31 -12.18 21.69
CA SER A 786 -37.23 -11.35 20.90
C SER A 786 -37.43 -10.02 21.63
N PRO A 787 -37.20 -8.86 21.00
CA PRO A 787 -37.63 -7.61 21.61
C PRO A 787 -39.14 -7.64 21.73
N LYS A 788 -39.62 -7.34 22.95
CA LYS A 788 -41.04 -7.18 23.26
C LYS A 788 -41.65 -5.97 22.55
#